data_8f8a95324ac86927bc1f7e46cc46fb0f
#
_entry.id   8f8a95324ac86927bc1f7e46cc46fb0f
#
_cell.length_a   1.000
_cell.length_b   1.000
_cell.length_c   1.000
_cell.angle_alpha   90.00
_cell.angle_beta   90.00
_cell.angle_gamma   90.00
#
_symmetry.space_group_name_H-M   'P 1'
#
loop_
_entity.id
_entity.type
_entity.pdbx_description
1 polymer ?
#
loop_
_entity_poly.entity_id
_entity_poly.type
_entity_poly.pdbx_seq_one_letter_code
_entity_poly.pdbx_strand_id
1 'polypeptide(L)'
;MDDIVGQLTLAEKCSLTAGETWWTVPAIERLGIRSLKVSDGPSGVRGESMIGRRSLSFPCGMAVGSTWNPDLVYELGGALAGEARSKGVHVILGPTVCIVRTPLAGRTFESFSEDPFLTARVAVSYVRGVQDGGVACCIKHFACNDQEHERMTISAEVDERTLHEIHLVPFEAAVREAGVWAVMTAYNKVNGIWCGEQPDLIEGVLRGHWGFDGLVISDWFGTHSTREAAGAGLDLEMPGPPAWLGPVLAEAVQEGFVDESVVDAKVRRMLLLMDRTGVGSPADKDDKEEEEDDPGRRAVARRVATEGTVLLVNDGLLPLDPAAVRSAAVVGPNASQLAMGGGSSEVTPHLRRSVAEALGERLAGAAITYEVGCHLERGLAPIDMRLIGGGGSFQAEYFDGPEQPTLGSAAAPFEAEMTHAARMLWVGPLRPGLDAGTFAVRIGATFTPDVSGIWRLGLESAGRSVLRLDGDVVVDNSDPTRGESFYGLGSELVEDEVTLTAGRSYALTVELWPRSPRVPLLGVRLVAARPEDGGEFDRAVAVARASDVAVVVVGSNGQWESEGHDRPDLSLPGRQGALIEAVLDANPRTVVVVNAGSPVEMPWADRAGAVLMTWYPGEEGADALADMVVGLSEPSGRLPVSFPVRAEDGPTGSDTRLYPGVNGEVSYEEGVLVGYRYYETVGMAPAFCFGHGLSYGDIVYDEVDVTSNKVRVRLVNKGDRTGTAVVQIYVRALDSPVDRPDRELAGFVKVAVDPVKPETVEWELDAAAFRHWDVSKKGWTSSAGRYEVLVGASSRDIRATVPIEWLGEATH
;
A
#
# COMPACT_ATOMS: atom_id res chain seq x y z
N MET A 1 10.83 -9.37 33.50
CA MET A 1 9.73 -10.07 32.79
C MET A 1 9.34 -11.36 33.53
N ASP A 2 10.23 -12.26 33.85
CA ASP A 2 9.88 -13.54 34.49
C ASP A 2 9.09 -13.40 35.81
N ASP A 3 9.40 -12.40 36.63
CA ASP A 3 8.66 -12.09 37.86
C ASP A 3 7.20 -11.69 37.57
N ILE A 4 6.96 -11.01 36.46
CA ILE A 4 5.61 -10.60 36.02
C ILE A 4 4.83 -11.83 35.51
N VAL A 5 5.46 -12.64 34.63
CA VAL A 5 4.88 -13.89 34.12
C VAL A 5 4.47 -14.82 35.23
N GLY A 6 5.29 -14.96 36.30
CA GLY A 6 4.99 -15.76 37.49
C GLY A 6 3.84 -15.23 38.35
N GLN A 7 3.46 -13.96 38.22
CA GLN A 7 2.35 -13.34 38.92
C GLN A 7 1.02 -13.41 38.15
N LEU A 8 1.06 -13.68 36.85
CA LEU A 8 -0.14 -13.83 36.02
C LEU A 8 -0.82 -15.18 36.28
N THR A 9 -2.14 -15.17 36.39
CA THR A 9 -2.93 -16.40 36.32
C THR A 9 -2.95 -16.97 34.92
N LEU A 10 -3.24 -18.25 34.76
CA LEU A 10 -3.36 -18.86 33.41
C LEU A 10 -4.35 -18.11 32.52
N ALA A 11 -5.50 -17.69 33.06
CA ALA A 11 -6.49 -16.94 32.30
C ALA A 11 -5.95 -15.58 31.80
N GLU A 12 -5.20 -14.86 32.66
CA GLU A 12 -4.55 -13.59 32.25
C GLU A 12 -3.42 -13.80 31.23
N LYS A 13 -2.62 -14.86 31.43
CA LYS A 13 -1.60 -15.23 30.42
C LYS A 13 -2.24 -15.47 29.04
N CYS A 14 -3.30 -16.29 29.03
CA CYS A 14 -3.99 -16.60 27.77
C CYS A 14 -4.70 -15.38 27.19
N SER A 15 -5.26 -14.48 28.01
CA SER A 15 -5.89 -13.25 27.48
C SER A 15 -4.88 -12.36 26.72
N LEU A 16 -3.61 -12.34 27.13
CA LEU A 16 -2.55 -11.62 26.42
C LEU A 16 -2.10 -12.27 25.09
N THR A 17 -2.62 -13.45 24.76
CA THR A 17 -2.38 -14.12 23.47
C THR A 17 -3.47 -13.84 22.44
N ALA A 18 -4.41 -12.94 22.74
CA ALA A 18 -5.54 -12.67 21.87
C ALA A 18 -5.98 -11.20 21.95
N GLY A 19 -6.58 -10.69 20.88
CA GLY A 19 -7.19 -9.36 20.85
C GLY A 19 -8.39 -9.27 21.79
N GLU A 20 -8.57 -8.12 22.42
CA GLU A 20 -9.78 -7.74 23.14
C GLU A 20 -10.80 -7.12 22.17
N THR A 21 -10.31 -6.22 21.34
CA THR A 21 -11.06 -5.58 20.26
C THR A 21 -10.40 -5.86 18.90
N TRP A 22 -10.85 -5.18 17.87
CA TRP A 22 -10.19 -5.26 16.56
C TRP A 22 -8.77 -4.69 16.56
N TRP A 23 -8.45 -3.82 17.53
CA TRP A 23 -7.21 -3.03 17.49
C TRP A 23 -6.43 -3.07 18.80
N THR A 24 -6.96 -3.73 19.85
CA THR A 24 -6.32 -3.71 21.17
C THR A 24 -6.15 -5.11 21.74
N VAL A 25 -5.07 -5.28 22.52
CA VAL A 25 -4.82 -6.39 23.40
C VAL A 25 -5.22 -5.98 24.82
N PRO A 26 -5.84 -6.85 25.65
CA PRO A 26 -6.37 -6.44 26.93
C PRO A 26 -5.30 -5.96 27.93
N ALA A 27 -5.72 -5.07 28.83
CA ALA A 27 -4.94 -4.66 29.98
C ALA A 27 -5.04 -5.68 31.12
N ILE A 28 -3.99 -5.76 31.96
CA ILE A 28 -4.05 -6.49 33.25
C ILE A 28 -3.83 -5.46 34.37
N GLU A 29 -4.91 -4.78 34.73
CA GLU A 29 -4.87 -3.61 35.64
C GLU A 29 -4.18 -3.90 36.97
N ARG A 30 -4.45 -5.09 37.62
CA ARG A 30 -3.86 -5.43 38.93
C ARG A 30 -2.33 -5.53 38.90
N LEU A 31 -1.70 -5.67 37.72
CA LEU A 31 -0.25 -5.72 37.53
C LEU A 31 0.29 -4.48 36.84
N GLY A 32 -0.58 -3.49 36.53
CA GLY A 32 -0.21 -2.28 35.85
C GLY A 32 0.16 -2.48 34.36
N ILE A 33 -0.22 -3.61 33.78
CA ILE A 33 -0.05 -3.86 32.34
C ILE A 33 -1.18 -3.15 31.61
N ARG A 34 -0.84 -2.15 30.79
CA ARG A 34 -1.81 -1.41 29.99
C ARG A 34 -2.13 -2.14 28.68
N SER A 35 -3.21 -1.74 28.03
CA SER A 35 -3.60 -2.23 26.72
C SER A 35 -2.56 -1.87 25.66
N LEU A 36 -2.26 -2.82 24.75
CA LEU A 36 -1.44 -2.56 23.55
C LEU A 36 -2.37 -2.26 22.38
N LYS A 37 -2.11 -1.16 21.67
CA LYS A 37 -2.90 -0.73 20.52
C LYS A 37 -2.13 -0.94 19.21
N VAL A 38 -2.78 -1.57 18.23
CA VAL A 38 -2.27 -1.76 16.87
C VAL A 38 -3.10 -0.95 15.87
N SER A 39 -2.56 -0.67 14.68
CA SER A 39 -3.30 0.02 13.62
C SER A 39 -2.76 -0.36 12.25
N ASP A 40 -3.64 -0.43 11.26
CA ASP A 40 -3.22 -0.35 9.86
C ASP A 40 -2.45 0.93 9.61
N GLY A 41 -1.46 0.87 8.71
CA GLY A 41 -0.63 2.03 8.54
C GLY A 41 0.49 2.01 7.50
N PRO A 42 0.56 1.11 6.50
CA PRO A 42 1.67 1.12 5.54
C PRO A 42 1.74 2.42 4.72
N SER A 43 0.60 3.06 4.44
CA SER A 43 0.49 4.33 3.69
C SER A 43 -0.09 5.47 4.52
N GLY A 44 -0.10 5.36 5.87
CA GLY A 44 -0.66 6.31 6.81
C GLY A 44 -1.37 5.61 7.95
N VAL A 45 -1.23 6.10 9.17
CA VAL A 45 -1.73 5.43 10.37
C VAL A 45 -3.21 5.75 10.57
N ARG A 46 -4.09 4.78 10.35
CA ARG A 46 -5.54 4.99 10.42
C ARG A 46 -6.06 5.18 11.86
N GLY A 47 -5.45 4.55 12.85
CA GLY A 47 -5.98 4.43 14.20
C GLY A 47 -7.04 3.33 14.30
N GLU A 48 -7.86 3.36 15.36
CA GLU A 48 -8.94 2.39 15.55
C GLU A 48 -10.17 2.68 14.70
N SER A 49 -10.32 3.94 14.25
CA SER A 49 -11.54 4.38 13.59
C SER A 49 -11.58 3.98 12.12
N MET A 50 -12.65 3.28 11.72
CA MET A 50 -12.97 2.99 10.33
C MET A 50 -14.06 3.91 9.76
N ILE A 51 -14.31 5.04 10.41
CA ILE A 51 -15.35 6.02 10.02
C ILE A 51 -14.77 7.29 9.38
N GLY A 52 -13.50 7.28 9.00
CA GLY A 52 -12.88 8.38 8.26
C GLY A 52 -12.34 9.51 9.12
N ARG A 53 -11.73 9.21 10.26
CA ARG A 53 -10.84 10.17 10.94
C ARG A 53 -9.65 10.48 10.05
N ARG A 54 -9.24 11.75 10.07
CA ARG A 54 -8.13 12.21 9.22
C ARG A 54 -6.80 11.66 9.69
N SER A 55 -5.98 11.34 8.71
CA SER A 55 -4.60 10.91 8.88
C SER A 55 -3.78 11.37 7.69
N LEU A 56 -2.51 11.63 7.91
CA LEU A 56 -1.61 11.97 6.80
C LEU A 56 -1.51 10.78 5.84
N SER A 57 -1.89 11.01 4.58
CA SER A 57 -1.78 10.03 3.51
C SER A 57 -0.40 10.12 2.86
N PHE A 58 0.45 9.13 3.13
CA PHE A 58 1.76 8.98 2.50
C PHE A 58 1.63 8.24 1.16
N PRO A 59 2.66 8.34 0.29
CA PRO A 59 2.73 7.52 -0.92
C PRO A 59 2.69 6.02 -0.61
N CYS A 60 2.09 5.24 -1.52
CA CYS A 60 1.98 3.80 -1.39
C CYS A 60 3.32 3.07 -1.46
N GLY A 61 3.36 1.78 -1.09
CA GLY A 61 4.58 0.98 -1.07
C GLY A 61 5.35 0.99 -2.40
N MET A 62 4.64 0.88 -3.52
CA MET A 62 5.25 0.93 -4.86
C MET A 62 5.94 2.27 -5.15
N ALA A 63 5.33 3.39 -4.74
CA ALA A 63 5.97 4.71 -4.83
C ALA A 63 7.21 4.82 -3.92
N VAL A 64 7.14 4.24 -2.73
CA VAL A 64 8.28 4.19 -1.80
C VAL A 64 9.42 3.36 -2.39
N GLY A 65 9.13 2.18 -2.94
CA GLY A 65 10.12 1.34 -3.65
C GLY A 65 10.76 2.05 -4.84
N SER A 66 9.96 2.85 -5.58
CA SER A 66 10.44 3.66 -6.72
C SER A 66 11.42 4.76 -6.35
N THR A 67 11.50 5.15 -5.09
CA THR A 67 12.47 6.18 -4.66
C THR A 67 13.92 5.70 -4.80
N TRP A 68 14.19 4.42 -4.66
CA TRP A 68 15.55 3.85 -4.56
C TRP A 68 16.44 4.65 -3.59
N ASN A 69 15.84 5.16 -2.52
CA ASN A 69 16.48 6.05 -1.54
C ASN A 69 16.22 5.57 -0.10
N PRO A 70 17.06 4.66 0.42
CA PRO A 70 16.92 4.14 1.78
C PRO A 70 16.89 5.22 2.87
N ASP A 71 17.63 6.33 2.69
CA ASP A 71 17.67 7.42 3.68
C ASP A 71 16.31 8.15 3.76
N LEU A 72 15.70 8.42 2.61
CA LEU A 72 14.35 9.01 2.56
C LEU A 72 13.30 8.06 3.14
N VAL A 73 13.44 6.75 2.92
CA VAL A 73 12.53 5.74 3.50
C VAL A 73 12.70 5.68 5.03
N TYR A 74 13.90 5.86 5.55
CA TYR A 74 14.12 5.99 6.99
C TYR A 74 13.40 7.22 7.57
N GLU A 75 13.50 8.38 6.90
CA GLU A 75 12.75 9.59 7.30
C GLU A 75 11.23 9.38 7.25
N LEU A 76 10.72 8.67 6.21
CA LEU A 76 9.32 8.27 6.11
C LEU A 76 8.90 7.41 7.31
N GLY A 77 9.70 6.44 7.70
CA GLY A 77 9.47 5.62 8.89
C GLY A 77 9.31 6.46 10.16
N GLY A 78 10.19 7.46 10.34
CA GLY A 78 10.10 8.41 11.46
C GLY A 78 8.83 9.26 11.43
N ALA A 79 8.37 9.68 10.25
CA ALA A 79 7.13 10.43 10.06
C ALA A 79 5.90 9.56 10.42
N LEU A 80 5.88 8.30 9.99
CA LEU A 80 4.83 7.32 10.35
C LEU A 80 4.79 7.04 11.85
N ALA A 81 5.95 6.90 12.50
CA ALA A 81 6.02 6.75 13.96
C ALA A 81 5.45 7.97 14.70
N GLY A 82 5.71 9.18 14.19
CA GLY A 82 5.12 10.41 14.72
C GLY A 82 3.60 10.40 14.62
N GLU A 83 3.05 9.98 13.47
CA GLU A 83 1.62 9.83 13.23
C GLU A 83 0.99 8.77 14.16
N ALA A 84 1.67 7.62 14.33
CA ALA A 84 1.22 6.56 15.23
C ALA A 84 1.11 7.04 16.68
N ARG A 85 2.14 7.76 17.16
CA ARG A 85 2.12 8.31 18.54
C ARG A 85 1.03 9.36 18.75
N SER A 86 0.68 10.18 17.75
CA SER A 86 -0.43 11.12 17.88
C SER A 86 -1.77 10.43 18.06
N LYS A 87 -1.88 9.16 17.65
CA LYS A 87 -3.06 8.31 17.77
C LYS A 87 -2.98 7.28 18.90
N GLY A 88 -1.93 7.32 19.74
CA GLY A 88 -1.71 6.32 20.80
C GLY A 88 -1.48 4.91 20.27
N VAL A 89 -1.00 4.76 19.03
CA VAL A 89 -0.73 3.47 18.40
C VAL A 89 0.69 3.02 18.75
N HIS A 90 0.83 1.77 19.19
CA HIS A 90 2.09 1.16 19.60
C HIS A 90 2.71 0.29 18.50
N VAL A 91 1.86 -0.28 17.60
CA VAL A 91 2.29 -1.16 16.53
C VAL A 91 1.65 -0.74 15.21
N ILE A 92 2.45 -0.43 14.20
CA ILE A 92 1.99 -0.25 12.83
C ILE A 92 2.00 -1.60 12.12
N LEU A 93 0.85 -1.99 11.51
CA LEU A 93 0.72 -3.20 10.71
C LEU A 93 1.30 -2.99 9.31
N GLY A 94 2.61 -2.99 9.26
CA GLY A 94 3.42 -2.72 8.07
C GLY A 94 4.92 -2.78 8.38
N PRO A 95 5.76 -2.72 7.36
CA PRO A 95 5.46 -2.64 5.92
C PRO A 95 4.97 -3.96 5.31
N THR A 96 4.30 -3.86 4.15
CA THR A 96 4.02 -5.02 3.29
C THR A 96 5.22 -5.28 2.40
N VAL A 97 5.82 -6.47 2.50
CA VAL A 97 7.06 -6.83 1.80
C VAL A 97 6.93 -8.07 0.91
N CYS A 98 5.70 -8.49 0.63
CA CYS A 98 5.45 -9.54 -0.36
C CYS A 98 6.03 -9.11 -1.72
N ILE A 99 6.66 -10.07 -2.41
CA ILE A 99 7.28 -9.81 -3.71
C ILE A 99 6.19 -9.69 -4.78
N VAL A 100 6.31 -8.72 -5.68
CA VAL A 100 5.40 -8.58 -6.81
C VAL A 100 5.67 -9.71 -7.80
N ARG A 101 4.99 -10.83 -7.61
CA ARG A 101 5.07 -12.03 -8.44
C ARG A 101 4.28 -11.87 -9.75
N THR A 102 3.12 -11.18 -9.65
CA THR A 102 2.28 -10.81 -10.79
C THR A 102 1.81 -9.37 -10.65
N PRO A 103 1.76 -8.59 -11.74
CA PRO A 103 1.25 -7.23 -11.68
C PRO A 103 -0.29 -7.16 -11.53
N LEU A 104 -0.98 -8.30 -11.61
CA LEU A 104 -2.44 -8.40 -11.48
C LEU A 104 -2.91 -8.46 -10.03
N ALA A 105 -2.03 -8.74 -9.07
CA ALA A 105 -2.41 -8.85 -7.67
C ALA A 105 -3.00 -7.54 -7.13
N GLY A 106 -4.14 -7.63 -6.42
CA GLY A 106 -4.92 -6.49 -5.97
C GLY A 106 -4.17 -5.57 -5.00
N ARG A 107 -3.22 -6.11 -4.21
CA ARG A 107 -2.39 -5.38 -3.23
C ARG A 107 -0.98 -5.07 -3.73
N THR A 108 -0.71 -5.18 -5.04
CA THR A 108 0.60 -4.83 -5.62
C THR A 108 1.06 -3.43 -5.19
N PHE A 109 0.16 -2.46 -5.11
CA PHE A 109 0.48 -1.09 -4.68
C PHE A 109 1.06 -0.97 -3.27
N GLU A 110 0.81 -1.92 -2.38
CA GLU A 110 1.36 -1.95 -1.02
C GLU A 110 2.78 -2.49 -0.97
N SER A 111 3.17 -3.32 -1.94
CA SER A 111 4.50 -3.93 -2.04
C SER A 111 5.55 -2.93 -2.52
N PHE A 112 6.81 -3.18 -2.22
CA PHE A 112 7.90 -2.29 -2.62
C PHE A 112 8.47 -2.61 -4.00
N SER A 113 8.58 -3.89 -4.38
CA SER A 113 9.25 -4.29 -5.61
C SER A 113 8.98 -5.75 -6.01
N GLU A 114 9.32 -6.08 -7.27
CA GLU A 114 9.50 -7.46 -7.75
C GLU A 114 10.87 -8.05 -7.39
N ASP A 115 11.81 -7.20 -6.97
CA ASP A 115 13.17 -7.62 -6.62
C ASP A 115 13.33 -7.77 -5.10
N PRO A 116 13.76 -8.95 -4.60
CA PRO A 116 13.93 -9.20 -3.16
C PRO A 116 15.02 -8.36 -2.51
N PHE A 117 16.10 -7.99 -3.23
CA PHE A 117 17.16 -7.15 -2.69
C PHE A 117 16.68 -5.70 -2.49
N LEU A 118 16.04 -5.11 -3.49
CA LEU A 118 15.47 -3.77 -3.37
C LEU A 118 14.42 -3.73 -2.25
N THR A 119 13.51 -4.72 -2.22
CA THR A 119 12.50 -4.83 -1.17
C THR A 119 13.13 -4.91 0.22
N ALA A 120 14.20 -5.69 0.38
CA ALA A 120 14.94 -5.82 1.64
C ALA A 120 15.57 -4.49 2.08
N ARG A 121 16.24 -3.76 1.17
CA ARG A 121 16.89 -2.47 1.51
C ARG A 121 15.86 -1.43 1.95
N VAL A 122 14.72 -1.34 1.24
CA VAL A 122 13.61 -0.46 1.58
C VAL A 122 12.98 -0.87 2.92
N ALA A 123 12.71 -2.16 3.13
CA ALA A 123 12.11 -2.68 4.36
C ALA A 123 12.99 -2.40 5.59
N VAL A 124 14.30 -2.63 5.50
CA VAL A 124 15.25 -2.35 6.60
C VAL A 124 15.19 -0.88 7.01
N SER A 125 15.20 0.03 6.04
CA SER A 125 15.15 1.48 6.32
C SER A 125 13.83 1.91 6.92
N TYR A 126 12.71 1.41 6.38
CA TYR A 126 11.37 1.66 6.91
C TYR A 126 11.24 1.20 8.37
N VAL A 127 11.63 -0.06 8.66
CA VAL A 127 11.56 -0.64 10.00
C VAL A 127 12.40 0.15 11.00
N ARG A 128 13.64 0.49 10.63
CA ARG A 128 14.52 1.31 11.50
C ARG A 128 13.90 2.67 11.79
N GLY A 129 13.42 3.38 10.76
CA GLY A 129 12.83 4.69 10.93
C GLY A 129 11.61 4.69 11.87
N VAL A 130 10.72 3.69 11.74
CA VAL A 130 9.55 3.54 12.63
C VAL A 130 9.98 3.19 14.05
N GLN A 131 10.88 2.19 14.22
CA GLN A 131 11.26 1.69 15.54
C GLN A 131 12.14 2.66 16.32
N ASP A 132 13.02 3.43 15.67
CA ASP A 132 13.77 4.53 16.29
C ASP A 132 12.81 5.63 16.78
N GLY A 133 11.62 5.74 16.20
CA GLY A 133 10.51 6.56 16.66
C GLY A 133 9.74 5.98 17.86
N GLY A 134 10.10 4.80 18.39
CA GLY A 134 9.48 4.15 19.54
C GLY A 134 8.16 3.45 19.24
N VAL A 135 7.88 3.12 17.99
CA VAL A 135 6.69 2.39 17.53
C VAL A 135 7.14 1.08 16.87
N ALA A 136 6.45 -0.02 17.10
CA ALA A 136 6.79 -1.29 16.47
C ALA A 136 6.33 -1.35 15.01
N CYS A 137 7.14 -1.95 14.15
CA CYS A 137 6.69 -2.49 12.87
C CYS A 137 6.21 -3.93 13.05
N CYS A 138 5.08 -4.27 12.39
CA CYS A 138 4.66 -5.63 12.15
C CYS A 138 4.79 -5.92 10.64
N ILE A 139 5.98 -6.41 10.24
CA ILE A 139 6.27 -6.71 8.83
C ILE A 139 5.37 -7.85 8.33
N LYS A 140 4.86 -7.72 7.08
CA LYS A 140 3.80 -8.61 6.59
C LYS A 140 3.90 -8.89 5.08
N HIS A 141 3.29 -9.95 4.56
CA HIS A 141 2.64 -11.09 5.24
C HIS A 141 3.55 -12.31 5.12
N PHE A 142 3.89 -12.94 6.20
CA PHE A 142 4.84 -14.06 6.29
C PHE A 142 4.12 -15.41 6.11
N ALA A 143 4.13 -16.05 4.88
CA ALA A 143 4.78 -15.66 3.65
C ALA A 143 3.92 -16.03 2.42
N CYS A 144 4.33 -15.58 1.21
CA CYS A 144 3.71 -15.96 -0.07
C CYS A 144 2.22 -15.56 -0.20
N ASN A 145 1.81 -14.42 0.36
CA ASN A 145 0.51 -13.80 0.09
C ASN A 145 0.67 -12.78 -1.06
N ASP A 146 0.85 -13.31 -2.29
CA ASP A 146 1.22 -12.53 -3.47
C ASP A 146 0.03 -12.32 -4.42
N GLN A 147 -1.18 -12.69 -4.00
CA GLN A 147 -2.46 -12.53 -4.70
C GLN A 147 -3.63 -12.46 -3.71
N GLU A 148 -4.77 -11.95 -4.15
CA GLU A 148 -5.99 -11.86 -3.36
C GLU A 148 -6.98 -13.00 -3.65
N HIS A 149 -6.86 -13.64 -4.81
CA HIS A 149 -7.71 -14.77 -5.20
C HIS A 149 -7.58 -15.92 -4.18
N GLU A 150 -8.70 -16.30 -3.57
CA GLU A 150 -8.80 -17.36 -2.55
C GLU A 150 -7.78 -17.23 -1.39
N ARG A 151 -7.25 -16.03 -1.11
CA ARG A 151 -6.18 -15.81 -0.14
C ARG A 151 -6.42 -16.45 1.24
N MET A 152 -7.71 -16.60 1.65
CA MET A 152 -8.09 -17.21 2.92
C MET A 152 -8.01 -18.75 2.91
N THR A 153 -7.80 -19.39 1.76
CA THR A 153 -7.92 -20.86 1.64
C THR A 153 -6.86 -21.50 0.75
N ILE A 154 -6.26 -20.73 -0.18
CA ILE A 154 -5.32 -21.24 -1.17
C ILE A 154 -4.01 -21.72 -0.53
N SER A 155 -3.37 -22.71 -1.15
CA SER A 155 -2.03 -23.16 -0.81
C SER A 155 -1.03 -22.72 -1.88
N ALA A 156 -0.02 -21.94 -1.46
CA ALA A 156 1.13 -21.61 -2.28
C ALA A 156 2.12 -22.78 -2.26
N GLU A 157 2.23 -23.46 -3.39
CA GLU A 157 3.13 -24.60 -3.57
C GLU A 157 4.47 -24.09 -4.12
N VAL A 158 5.46 -23.98 -3.23
CA VAL A 158 6.74 -23.33 -3.49
C VAL A 158 7.90 -24.22 -3.04
N ASP A 159 8.92 -24.37 -3.89
CA ASP A 159 10.14 -25.09 -3.52
C ASP A 159 10.98 -24.31 -2.50
N GLU A 160 11.81 -25.04 -1.73
CA GLU A 160 12.61 -24.46 -0.64
C GLU A 160 13.57 -23.37 -1.13
N ARG A 161 14.19 -23.52 -2.30
CA ARG A 161 15.11 -22.56 -2.86
C ARG A 161 14.40 -21.26 -3.23
N THR A 162 13.31 -21.36 -3.99
CA THR A 162 12.48 -20.21 -4.37
C THR A 162 11.96 -19.44 -3.14
N LEU A 163 11.48 -20.19 -2.14
CA LEU A 163 11.01 -19.61 -0.89
C LEU A 163 12.11 -18.75 -0.22
N HIS A 164 13.33 -19.29 -0.10
CA HIS A 164 14.44 -18.59 0.56
C HIS A 164 15.10 -17.50 -0.29
N GLU A 165 15.24 -17.67 -1.61
CA GLU A 165 15.93 -16.70 -2.48
C GLU A 165 15.03 -15.52 -2.91
N ILE A 166 13.69 -15.69 -2.86
CA ILE A 166 12.75 -14.69 -3.31
C ILE A 166 11.88 -14.17 -2.15
N HIS A 167 11.02 -15.03 -1.58
CA HIS A 167 9.93 -14.58 -0.71
C HIS A 167 10.37 -14.28 0.72
N LEU A 168 11.39 -14.95 1.23
CA LEU A 168 11.87 -14.77 2.59
C LEU A 168 12.99 -13.73 2.75
N VAL A 169 13.66 -13.29 1.67
CA VAL A 169 14.79 -12.34 1.74
C VAL A 169 14.42 -11.03 2.45
N PRO A 170 13.28 -10.36 2.18
CA PRO A 170 12.94 -9.12 2.87
C PRO A 170 12.71 -9.31 4.37
N PHE A 171 12.11 -10.44 4.76
CA PHE A 171 11.87 -10.80 6.16
C PHE A 171 13.19 -11.10 6.89
N GLU A 172 14.08 -11.90 6.27
CA GLU A 172 15.41 -12.17 6.83
C GLU A 172 16.18 -10.89 7.09
N ALA A 173 16.20 -9.97 6.12
CA ALA A 173 16.86 -8.68 6.25
C ALA A 173 16.23 -7.82 7.36
N ALA A 174 14.91 -7.76 7.45
CA ALA A 174 14.22 -7.02 8.51
C ALA A 174 14.53 -7.57 9.91
N VAL A 175 14.63 -8.89 10.06
CA VAL A 175 14.97 -9.53 11.33
C VAL A 175 16.46 -9.29 11.67
N ARG A 176 17.37 -9.64 10.75
CA ARG A 176 18.82 -9.65 11.06
C ARG A 176 19.45 -8.27 11.06
N GLU A 177 18.99 -7.36 10.20
CA GLU A 177 19.61 -6.06 10.02
C GLU A 177 18.86 -4.93 10.74
N ALA A 178 17.51 -4.97 10.72
CA ALA A 178 16.69 -3.94 11.36
C ALA A 178 16.19 -4.34 12.76
N GLY A 179 16.29 -5.63 13.14
CA GLY A 179 15.77 -6.10 14.43
C GLY A 179 14.28 -5.84 14.59
N VAL A 180 13.46 -6.19 13.58
CA VAL A 180 12.01 -5.95 13.60
C VAL A 180 11.35 -6.57 14.83
N TRP A 181 10.36 -5.88 15.42
CA TRP A 181 9.75 -6.29 16.69
C TRP A 181 8.52 -7.16 16.56
N ALA A 182 7.85 -7.14 15.41
CA ALA A 182 6.71 -8.02 15.14
C ALA A 182 6.67 -8.49 13.69
N VAL A 183 6.10 -9.68 13.47
CA VAL A 183 5.88 -10.30 12.16
C VAL A 183 4.43 -10.76 12.10
N MET A 184 3.72 -10.48 10.99
CA MET A 184 2.37 -10.97 10.74
C MET A 184 2.40 -12.17 9.81
N THR A 185 1.75 -13.28 10.20
CA THR A 185 1.59 -14.44 9.33
C THR A 185 0.59 -14.16 8.22
N ALA A 186 0.79 -14.78 7.06
CA ALA A 186 -0.12 -14.66 5.94
C ALA A 186 -1.41 -15.48 6.14
N TYR A 187 -2.46 -15.14 5.38
CA TYR A 187 -3.71 -15.90 5.38
C TYR A 187 -3.60 -17.29 4.78
N ASN A 188 -2.84 -17.38 3.67
CA ASN A 188 -2.73 -18.58 2.86
C ASN A 188 -1.96 -19.72 3.55
N LYS A 189 -2.02 -20.88 2.93
CA LYS A 189 -1.11 -21.98 3.23
C LYS A 189 0.19 -21.86 2.43
N VAL A 190 1.25 -22.41 2.96
CA VAL A 190 2.49 -22.71 2.23
C VAL A 190 2.70 -24.20 2.30
N ASN A 191 2.75 -24.84 1.12
CA ASN A 191 2.93 -26.29 0.98
C ASN A 191 1.92 -27.09 1.85
N GLY A 192 0.65 -26.70 1.79
CA GLY A 192 -0.47 -27.37 2.44
C GLY A 192 -0.74 -26.99 3.91
N ILE A 193 0.11 -26.20 4.57
CA ILE A 193 -0.01 -25.82 5.98
C ILE A 193 -0.26 -24.30 6.11
N TRP A 194 -1.24 -23.89 6.92
CA TRP A 194 -1.54 -22.50 7.20
C TRP A 194 -0.33 -21.76 7.75
N CYS A 195 -0.04 -20.55 7.28
CA CYS A 195 1.14 -19.80 7.71
C CYS A 195 1.18 -19.55 9.22
N GLY A 196 0.01 -19.34 9.86
CA GLY A 196 -0.11 -19.20 11.32
C GLY A 196 0.11 -20.51 12.12
N GLU A 197 0.14 -21.67 11.43
CA GLU A 197 0.28 -23.01 11.99
C GLU A 197 1.50 -23.74 11.44
N GLN A 198 2.44 -23.02 10.79
CA GLN A 198 3.59 -23.57 10.08
C GLN A 198 4.85 -23.55 10.97
N PRO A 199 5.17 -24.66 11.67
CA PRO A 199 6.30 -24.69 12.61
C PRO A 199 7.65 -24.55 11.91
N ASP A 200 7.79 -25.05 10.67
CA ASP A 200 9.04 -24.95 9.92
C ASP A 200 9.37 -23.49 9.57
N LEU A 201 8.34 -22.68 9.26
CA LEU A 201 8.53 -21.25 9.00
C LEU A 201 8.73 -20.46 10.30
N ILE A 202 7.85 -20.63 11.32
CA ILE A 202 7.88 -19.79 12.52
C ILE A 202 9.01 -20.22 13.46
N GLU A 203 9.02 -21.48 13.92
CA GLU A 203 10.03 -21.95 14.86
C GLU A 203 11.34 -22.33 14.17
N GLY A 204 11.28 -22.91 12.96
CA GLY A 204 12.47 -23.34 12.21
C GLY A 204 13.23 -22.16 11.61
N VAL A 205 12.61 -21.43 10.70
CA VAL A 205 13.26 -20.35 9.94
C VAL A 205 13.32 -19.07 10.75
N LEU A 206 12.16 -18.51 11.13
CA LEU A 206 12.07 -17.18 11.75
C LEU A 206 12.82 -17.12 13.09
N ARG A 207 12.55 -18.07 14.00
CA ARG A 207 13.19 -18.11 15.33
C ARG A 207 14.52 -18.83 15.33
N GLY A 208 14.57 -20.01 14.72
CA GLY A 208 15.75 -20.89 14.75
C GLY A 208 16.90 -20.38 13.90
N HIS A 209 16.65 -20.11 12.62
CA HIS A 209 17.72 -19.70 11.70
C HIS A 209 18.04 -18.20 11.80
N TRP A 210 17.03 -17.34 11.98
CA TRP A 210 17.25 -15.88 11.99
C TRP A 210 17.38 -15.28 13.38
N GLY A 211 16.95 -16.01 14.43
CA GLY A 211 17.07 -15.57 15.81
C GLY A 211 16.04 -14.52 16.22
N PHE A 212 14.85 -14.54 15.59
CA PHE A 212 13.79 -13.59 15.89
C PHE A 212 13.26 -13.77 17.32
N ASP A 213 13.30 -12.70 18.12
CA ASP A 213 12.86 -12.66 19.52
C ASP A 213 11.52 -11.92 19.72
N GLY A 214 10.98 -11.36 18.64
CA GLY A 214 9.78 -10.54 18.66
C GLY A 214 8.47 -11.33 18.62
N LEU A 215 7.35 -10.62 18.47
CA LEU A 215 5.99 -11.14 18.50
C LEU A 215 5.56 -11.62 17.10
N VAL A 216 4.96 -12.81 17.02
CA VAL A 216 4.28 -13.32 15.81
C VAL A 216 2.78 -13.11 15.97
N ILE A 217 2.19 -12.32 15.09
CA ILE A 217 0.77 -11.94 15.09
C ILE A 217 0.08 -12.64 13.92
N SER A 218 -1.14 -13.14 14.09
CA SER A 218 -1.95 -13.59 12.95
C SER A 218 -2.42 -12.39 12.13
N ASP A 219 -2.63 -12.57 10.84
CA ASP A 219 -3.53 -11.68 10.13
C ASP A 219 -4.95 -11.82 10.67
N TRP A 220 -5.84 -10.85 10.38
CA TRP A 220 -7.22 -10.78 10.91
C TRP A 220 -8.01 -12.01 10.50
N PHE A 221 -8.44 -12.83 11.49
CA PHE A 221 -9.11 -14.13 11.26
C PHE A 221 -8.24 -15.20 10.58
N GLY A 222 -6.91 -15.02 10.54
CA GLY A 222 -5.95 -15.94 9.95
C GLY A 222 -5.49 -17.08 10.86
N THR A 223 -6.12 -17.26 12.04
CA THR A 223 -5.89 -18.40 12.93
C THR A 223 -6.98 -19.45 12.69
N HIS A 224 -6.62 -20.73 12.58
CA HIS A 224 -7.55 -21.81 12.22
C HIS A 224 -7.64 -22.94 13.26
N SER A 225 -6.75 -22.96 14.26
CA SER A 225 -6.73 -23.96 15.33
C SER A 225 -6.12 -23.39 16.60
N THR A 226 -6.32 -24.11 17.73
CA THR A 226 -5.73 -23.73 19.02
C THR A 226 -4.37 -24.41 19.22
N ARG A 227 -4.32 -25.72 19.08
CA ARG A 227 -3.15 -26.53 19.43
C ARG A 227 -2.03 -26.36 18.42
N GLU A 228 -2.36 -26.45 17.14
CA GLU A 228 -1.41 -26.35 16.04
C GLU A 228 -0.82 -24.93 16.00
N ALA A 229 -1.66 -23.89 16.05
CA ALA A 229 -1.23 -22.51 16.07
C ALA A 229 -0.37 -22.17 17.30
N ALA A 230 -0.78 -22.60 18.49
CA ALA A 230 0.00 -22.41 19.71
C ALA A 230 1.35 -23.12 19.62
N GLY A 231 1.37 -24.37 19.14
CA GLY A 231 2.57 -25.19 19.01
C GLY A 231 3.52 -24.74 17.90
N ALA A 232 3.01 -24.15 16.83
CA ALA A 232 3.82 -23.61 15.73
C ALA A 232 4.49 -22.26 16.07
N GLY A 233 4.15 -21.62 17.18
CA GLY A 233 4.80 -20.38 17.61
C GLY A 233 4.03 -19.09 17.32
N LEU A 234 2.76 -19.14 16.90
CA LEU A 234 1.87 -17.97 16.81
C LEU A 234 1.64 -17.40 18.21
N ASP A 235 1.98 -16.14 18.47
CA ASP A 235 1.91 -15.52 19.78
C ASP A 235 0.59 -14.81 20.06
N LEU A 236 0.04 -14.13 19.06
CA LEU A 236 -1.15 -13.28 19.19
C LEU A 236 -2.14 -13.56 18.07
N GLU A 237 -3.36 -13.96 18.43
CA GLU A 237 -4.51 -14.04 17.53
C GLU A 237 -5.20 -12.68 17.45
N MET A 238 -5.43 -12.18 16.21
CA MET A 238 -6.22 -10.99 15.93
C MET A 238 -7.34 -11.32 14.92
N PRO A 239 -8.47 -10.58 14.95
CA PRO A 239 -8.86 -9.59 15.93
C PRO A 239 -9.54 -10.20 17.16
N GLY A 240 -9.84 -9.38 18.17
CA GLY A 240 -10.78 -9.78 19.22
C GLY A 240 -12.26 -9.60 18.80
N PRO A 241 -13.19 -10.40 19.40
CA PRO A 241 -12.95 -11.47 20.36
C PRO A 241 -12.33 -12.72 19.70
N PRO A 242 -11.41 -13.42 20.40
CA PRO A 242 -10.68 -14.54 19.82
C PRO A 242 -11.59 -15.77 19.60
N ALA A 243 -11.25 -16.57 18.58
CA ALA A 243 -11.91 -17.82 18.27
C ALA A 243 -11.11 -19.06 18.72
N TRP A 244 -9.77 -18.95 18.76
CA TRP A 244 -8.86 -20.08 18.91
C TRP A 244 -7.86 -19.94 20.08
N LEU A 245 -7.33 -18.77 20.34
CA LEU A 245 -6.45 -18.51 21.48
C LEU A 245 -7.25 -17.93 22.68
N GLY A 246 -6.65 -17.16 23.53
CA GLY A 246 -7.34 -16.58 24.69
C GLY A 246 -7.98 -17.64 25.59
N PRO A 247 -9.30 -17.56 25.86
CA PRO A 247 -9.99 -18.52 26.75
C PRO A 247 -9.91 -19.96 26.26
N VAL A 248 -9.98 -20.22 24.95
CA VAL A 248 -9.92 -21.59 24.39
C VAL A 248 -8.53 -22.20 24.60
N LEU A 249 -7.48 -21.37 24.51
CA LEU A 249 -6.11 -21.81 24.84
C LEU A 249 -5.98 -22.15 26.32
N ALA A 250 -6.65 -21.41 27.23
CA ALA A 250 -6.62 -21.70 28.64
C ALA A 250 -7.28 -23.07 28.94
N GLU A 251 -8.38 -23.40 28.26
CA GLU A 251 -9.00 -24.73 28.34
C GLU A 251 -8.06 -25.82 27.85
N ALA A 252 -7.40 -25.61 26.68
CA ALA A 252 -6.45 -26.57 26.11
C ALA A 252 -5.25 -26.85 27.05
N VAL A 253 -4.79 -25.83 27.78
CA VAL A 253 -3.74 -26.00 28.82
C VAL A 253 -4.27 -26.81 30.01
N GLN A 254 -5.47 -26.51 30.52
CA GLN A 254 -6.06 -27.23 31.63
C GLN A 254 -6.32 -28.72 31.32
N GLU A 255 -6.65 -29.01 30.05
CA GLU A 255 -6.85 -30.38 29.57
C GLU A 255 -5.52 -31.10 29.23
N GLY A 256 -4.38 -30.40 29.24
CA GLY A 256 -3.05 -30.94 28.98
C GLY A 256 -2.72 -31.11 27.49
N PHE A 257 -3.47 -30.49 26.61
CA PHE A 257 -3.18 -30.50 25.15
C PHE A 257 -2.07 -29.53 24.78
N VAL A 258 -1.88 -28.45 25.57
CA VAL A 258 -0.80 -27.46 25.40
C VAL A 258 -0.08 -27.29 26.75
N ASP A 259 1.26 -27.27 26.73
CA ASP A 259 2.05 -27.01 27.92
C ASP A 259 1.98 -25.53 28.31
N GLU A 260 1.82 -25.21 29.60
CA GLU A 260 1.76 -23.81 30.07
C GLU A 260 3.03 -23.04 29.76
N SER A 261 4.18 -23.70 29.65
CA SER A 261 5.45 -23.06 29.25
C SER A 261 5.41 -22.45 27.83
N VAL A 262 4.58 -23.00 26.94
CA VAL A 262 4.33 -22.43 25.59
C VAL A 262 3.62 -21.08 25.72
N VAL A 263 2.62 -20.99 26.61
CA VAL A 263 1.90 -19.75 26.90
C VAL A 263 2.84 -18.73 27.56
N ASP A 264 3.66 -19.16 28.52
CA ASP A 264 4.65 -18.31 29.17
C ASP A 264 5.61 -17.67 28.18
N ALA A 265 6.05 -18.44 27.17
CA ALA A 265 6.95 -17.92 26.12
C ALA A 265 6.27 -16.83 25.28
N LYS A 266 4.98 -17.00 24.92
CA LYS A 266 4.18 -16.01 24.19
C LYS A 266 4.01 -14.72 25.00
N VAL A 267 3.66 -14.85 26.26
CA VAL A 267 3.50 -13.71 27.19
C VAL A 267 4.80 -12.94 27.36
N ARG A 268 5.95 -13.63 27.44
CA ARG A 268 7.26 -12.94 27.51
C ARG A 268 7.51 -12.07 26.28
N ARG A 269 7.18 -12.56 25.08
CA ARG A 269 7.34 -11.78 23.82
C ARG A 269 6.35 -10.61 23.76
N MET A 270 5.12 -10.79 24.23
CA MET A 270 4.16 -9.70 24.36
C MET A 270 4.68 -8.62 25.33
N LEU A 271 5.14 -8.99 26.51
CA LEU A 271 5.72 -8.04 27.47
C LEU A 271 6.98 -7.37 26.94
N LEU A 272 7.81 -8.08 26.16
CA LEU A 272 8.97 -7.50 25.50
C LEU A 272 8.58 -6.45 24.46
N LEU A 273 7.53 -6.71 23.67
CA LEU A 273 7.00 -5.74 22.71
C LEU A 273 6.45 -4.50 23.43
N MET A 274 5.68 -4.69 24.51
CA MET A 274 5.15 -3.60 25.34
C MET A 274 6.29 -2.74 25.95
N ASP A 275 7.36 -3.38 26.43
CA ASP A 275 8.53 -2.67 26.95
C ASP A 275 9.25 -1.84 25.85
N ARG A 276 9.48 -2.44 24.68
CA ARG A 276 10.11 -1.79 23.52
C ARG A 276 9.31 -0.59 23.02
N THR A 277 7.99 -0.68 23.03
CA THR A 277 7.09 0.40 22.56
C THR A 277 6.74 1.41 23.65
N GLY A 278 7.20 1.17 24.90
CA GLY A 278 6.97 2.07 26.02
C GLY A 278 5.53 2.13 26.50
N VAL A 279 4.74 1.09 26.26
CA VAL A 279 3.35 0.96 26.80
C VAL A 279 3.38 1.15 28.31
N GLY A 280 2.54 2.07 28.84
CA GLY A 280 2.48 2.39 30.26
C GLY A 280 3.59 3.32 30.78
N SER A 281 4.48 3.81 29.92
CA SER A 281 5.44 4.84 30.29
C SER A 281 4.76 6.21 30.51
N PRO A 282 5.38 7.16 31.21
CA PRO A 282 4.84 8.52 31.34
C PRO A 282 4.70 9.28 29.99
N ALA A 283 5.37 8.81 28.95
CA ALA A 283 5.27 9.36 27.60
C ALA A 283 4.15 8.70 26.76
N ASP A 284 3.59 7.60 27.24
CA ASP A 284 2.47 6.92 26.62
C ASP A 284 1.23 7.82 26.76
N LYS A 285 0.75 8.33 25.62
CA LYS A 285 -0.43 9.21 25.60
C LYS A 285 -1.68 8.40 25.94
N ASP A 286 -2.60 9.00 26.65
CA ASP A 286 -3.94 8.46 26.86
C ASP A 286 -4.61 8.16 25.50
N ASP A 287 -5.55 7.21 25.49
CA ASP A 287 -6.26 6.60 24.33
C ASP A 287 -6.97 7.59 23.36
N LYS A 288 -6.65 8.89 23.39
CA LYS A 288 -7.25 9.87 22.48
C LYS A 288 -6.45 9.95 21.17
N GLU A 289 -7.09 9.55 20.09
CA GLU A 289 -6.59 9.79 18.75
C GLU A 289 -6.66 11.26 18.37
N GLU A 290 -5.53 11.87 18.08
CA GLU A 290 -5.43 13.24 17.59
C GLU A 290 -5.33 13.24 16.05
N GLU A 291 -6.11 14.10 15.39
CA GLU A 291 -6.00 14.38 13.96
C GLU A 291 -4.97 15.50 13.76
N GLU A 292 -3.69 15.14 13.74
CA GLU A 292 -2.60 16.11 13.66
C GLU A 292 -2.16 16.31 12.20
N ASP A 293 -2.32 17.52 11.66
CA ASP A 293 -1.77 17.91 10.35
C ASP A 293 -0.39 18.55 10.54
N ASP A 294 0.66 17.71 10.56
CA ASP A 294 2.05 18.14 10.78
C ASP A 294 2.76 18.53 9.48
N PRO A 295 3.18 19.81 9.31
CA PRO A 295 3.86 20.28 8.10
C PRO A 295 5.21 19.57 7.82
N GLY A 296 5.92 19.13 8.87
CA GLY A 296 7.19 18.40 8.71
C GLY A 296 6.97 17.02 8.11
N ARG A 297 5.98 16.27 8.60
CA ARG A 297 5.58 14.98 8.05
C ARG A 297 5.05 15.11 6.62
N ARG A 298 4.26 16.18 6.33
CA ARG A 298 3.81 16.49 4.97
C ARG A 298 4.97 16.75 4.01
N ALA A 299 6.00 17.46 4.47
CA ALA A 299 7.20 17.69 3.66
C ALA A 299 7.92 16.39 3.30
N VAL A 300 7.97 15.41 4.22
CA VAL A 300 8.50 14.06 3.93
C VAL A 300 7.62 13.36 2.90
N ALA A 301 6.28 13.34 3.09
CA ALA A 301 5.35 12.75 2.14
C ALA A 301 5.52 13.33 0.73
N ARG A 302 5.67 14.66 0.61
CA ARG A 302 5.91 15.35 -0.67
C ARG A 302 7.24 14.94 -1.32
N ARG A 303 8.31 14.80 -0.54
CA ARG A 303 9.60 14.33 -1.07
C ARG A 303 9.49 12.89 -1.58
N VAL A 304 8.82 12.00 -0.84
CA VAL A 304 8.57 10.62 -1.28
C VAL A 304 7.73 10.60 -2.55
N ALA A 305 6.69 11.43 -2.67
CA ALA A 305 5.87 11.54 -3.88
C ALA A 305 6.71 12.01 -5.09
N THR A 306 7.59 13.00 -4.89
CA THR A 306 8.49 13.52 -5.92
C THR A 306 9.51 12.47 -6.35
N GLU A 307 10.25 11.89 -5.38
CA GLU A 307 11.32 10.95 -5.65
C GLU A 307 10.81 9.55 -6.06
N GLY A 308 9.55 9.22 -5.77
CA GLY A 308 8.87 8.00 -6.21
C GLY A 308 8.23 8.11 -7.59
N THR A 309 7.99 9.33 -8.09
CA THR A 309 7.46 9.53 -9.44
C THR A 309 8.52 9.19 -10.49
N VAL A 310 8.15 8.35 -11.46
CA VAL A 310 9.04 7.88 -12.52
C VAL A 310 8.72 8.59 -13.83
N LEU A 311 9.69 9.23 -14.43
CA LEU A 311 9.60 9.77 -15.80
C LEU A 311 9.92 8.64 -16.77
N LEU A 312 8.86 8.10 -17.42
CA LEU A 312 9.00 6.96 -18.33
C LEU A 312 9.42 7.37 -19.73
N VAL A 313 8.85 8.47 -20.22
CA VAL A 313 9.11 9.03 -21.56
C VAL A 313 9.22 10.54 -21.45
N ASN A 314 10.15 11.15 -22.16
CA ASN A 314 10.24 12.61 -22.35
C ASN A 314 10.98 12.93 -23.66
N ASP A 315 10.29 13.51 -24.59
CA ASP A 315 10.86 13.99 -25.88
C ASP A 315 11.48 15.40 -25.77
N GLY A 316 11.61 15.92 -24.53
CA GLY A 316 12.03 17.29 -24.24
C GLY A 316 10.86 18.23 -23.94
N LEU A 317 9.62 17.71 -23.81
CA LEU A 317 8.46 18.52 -23.43
C LEU A 317 8.56 18.98 -21.97
N LEU A 318 9.02 18.11 -21.08
CA LEU A 318 9.21 18.43 -19.67
C LEU A 318 10.68 18.77 -19.35
N PRO A 319 10.92 19.72 -18.44
CA PRO A 319 9.94 20.54 -17.74
C PRO A 319 9.37 21.66 -18.61
N LEU A 320 8.11 22.03 -18.37
CA LEU A 320 7.48 23.15 -19.04
C LEU A 320 8.13 24.48 -18.59
N ASP A 321 8.32 25.41 -19.53
CA ASP A 321 8.63 26.80 -19.17
C ASP A 321 7.34 27.55 -18.82
N PRO A 322 7.12 27.94 -17.55
CA PRO A 322 5.92 28.67 -17.15
C PRO A 322 5.69 29.99 -17.93
N ALA A 323 6.77 30.62 -18.39
CA ALA A 323 6.66 31.87 -19.17
C ALA A 323 6.19 31.64 -20.61
N ALA A 324 6.36 30.45 -21.13
CA ALA A 324 5.98 30.08 -22.51
C ALA A 324 4.56 29.50 -22.61
N VAL A 325 3.95 29.01 -21.48
CA VAL A 325 2.61 28.44 -21.46
C VAL A 325 1.56 29.50 -21.14
N ARG A 326 0.61 29.71 -22.05
CA ARG A 326 -0.50 30.65 -21.88
C ARG A 326 -1.83 29.93 -21.59
N SER A 327 -1.94 28.67 -21.95
CA SER A 327 -3.12 27.82 -21.70
C SER A 327 -2.71 26.36 -21.49
N ALA A 328 -3.34 25.69 -20.52
CA ALA A 328 -3.18 24.27 -20.29
C ALA A 328 -4.54 23.59 -20.11
N ALA A 329 -4.75 22.51 -20.81
CA ALA A 329 -5.87 21.60 -20.57
C ALA A 329 -5.44 20.55 -19.56
N VAL A 330 -6.22 20.36 -18.49
CA VAL A 330 -6.06 19.26 -17.54
C VAL A 330 -7.27 18.36 -17.72
N VAL A 331 -7.05 17.12 -18.17
CA VAL A 331 -8.16 16.21 -18.50
C VAL A 331 -7.96 14.85 -17.83
N GLY A 332 -9.05 14.14 -17.61
CA GLY A 332 -9.03 12.80 -17.09
C GLY A 332 -9.64 12.64 -15.70
N PRO A 333 -10.07 11.42 -15.34
CA PRO A 333 -10.82 11.16 -14.11
C PRO A 333 -9.99 11.39 -12.83
N ASN A 334 -8.70 11.10 -12.85
CA ASN A 334 -7.82 11.26 -11.68
C ASN A 334 -7.33 12.72 -11.49
N ALA A 335 -7.64 13.64 -12.41
CA ALA A 335 -7.18 15.03 -12.34
C ALA A 335 -7.87 15.85 -11.25
N SER A 336 -9.11 15.49 -10.87
CA SER A 336 -9.86 16.19 -9.80
C SER A 336 -9.33 15.84 -8.41
N GLN A 337 -8.86 14.60 -8.24
CA GLN A 337 -8.21 14.11 -7.03
C GLN A 337 -7.40 12.86 -7.41
N LEU A 338 -6.11 12.85 -7.08
CA LEU A 338 -5.29 11.66 -7.23
C LEU A 338 -5.81 10.55 -6.32
N ALA A 339 -5.88 9.36 -6.86
CA ALA A 339 -6.43 8.19 -6.18
C ALA A 339 -5.42 7.57 -5.21
N MET A 340 -5.94 6.73 -4.35
CA MET A 340 -5.21 5.81 -3.49
C MET A 340 -5.79 4.40 -3.64
N GLY A 341 -5.04 3.37 -3.21
CA GLY A 341 -5.52 2.00 -3.13
C GLY A 341 -6.58 1.81 -2.07
N GLY A 342 -7.40 0.79 -2.21
CA GLY A 342 -8.45 0.42 -1.27
C GLY A 342 -7.98 -0.58 -0.19
N GLY A 343 -8.91 -1.00 0.67
CA GLY A 343 -8.66 -2.00 1.71
C GLY A 343 -8.07 -1.43 2.99
N SER A 344 -7.24 -2.21 3.66
CA SER A 344 -6.65 -1.86 4.97
C SER A 344 -5.66 -0.69 4.91
N SER A 345 -5.07 -0.42 3.76
CA SER A 345 -4.15 0.72 3.56
C SER A 345 -4.83 2.05 3.27
N GLU A 346 -6.17 2.08 3.08
CA GLU A 346 -6.92 3.31 2.83
C GLU A 346 -6.94 4.21 4.06
N VAL A 347 -6.63 5.50 3.89
CA VAL A 347 -6.72 6.54 4.92
C VAL A 347 -7.52 7.74 4.44
N THR A 348 -8.09 8.50 5.37
CA THR A 348 -8.80 9.76 5.06
C THR A 348 -7.80 10.91 5.15
N PRO A 349 -7.41 11.55 4.02
CA PRO A 349 -6.38 12.58 4.02
C PRO A 349 -6.85 13.89 4.62
N HIS A 350 -5.90 14.70 5.15
CA HIS A 350 -6.16 16.08 5.55
C HIS A 350 -6.37 16.99 4.34
N LEU A 351 -5.61 16.77 3.27
CA LEU A 351 -5.60 17.60 2.07
C LEU A 351 -6.23 16.87 0.89
N ARG A 352 -7.14 17.57 0.20
CA ARG A 352 -7.75 17.10 -1.06
C ARG A 352 -7.59 18.18 -2.11
N ARG A 353 -6.51 18.08 -2.88
CA ARG A 353 -6.15 19.05 -3.90
C ARG A 353 -6.18 18.44 -5.28
N SER A 354 -6.76 19.14 -6.26
CA SER A 354 -6.75 18.71 -7.66
C SER A 354 -5.44 19.07 -8.35
N VAL A 355 -5.12 18.31 -9.39
CA VAL A 355 -3.97 18.59 -10.27
C VAL A 355 -4.15 19.93 -10.97
N ALA A 356 -5.39 20.28 -11.36
CA ALA A 356 -5.69 21.56 -12.02
C ALA A 356 -5.42 22.74 -11.09
N GLU A 357 -5.79 22.67 -9.81
CA GLU A 357 -5.49 23.74 -8.82
C GLU A 357 -3.98 23.90 -8.61
N ALA A 358 -3.26 22.78 -8.44
CA ALA A 358 -1.82 22.79 -8.22
C ALA A 358 -1.06 23.35 -9.44
N LEU A 359 -1.41 22.92 -10.64
CA LEU A 359 -0.82 23.45 -11.88
C LEU A 359 -1.16 24.92 -12.10
N GLY A 360 -2.39 25.37 -11.74
CA GLY A 360 -2.82 26.76 -11.85
C GLY A 360 -1.95 27.72 -11.05
N GLU A 361 -1.48 27.28 -9.88
CA GLU A 361 -0.54 28.06 -9.07
C GLU A 361 0.88 28.14 -9.66
N ARG A 362 1.36 27.02 -10.26
CA ARG A 362 2.72 26.95 -10.84
C ARG A 362 2.80 27.59 -12.23
N LEU A 363 1.72 27.57 -12.97
CA LEU A 363 1.58 28.22 -14.28
C LEU A 363 0.85 29.56 -14.15
N ALA A 364 1.24 30.36 -13.15
CA ALA A 364 0.59 31.63 -12.85
C ALA A 364 0.55 32.54 -14.09
N GLY A 365 -0.64 32.83 -14.61
CA GLY A 365 -0.86 33.59 -15.84
C GLY A 365 -1.33 32.75 -17.03
N ALA A 366 -1.27 31.42 -16.96
CA ALA A 366 -1.90 30.53 -17.93
C ALA A 366 -3.38 30.30 -17.61
N ALA A 367 -4.22 30.16 -18.62
CA ALA A 367 -5.59 29.72 -18.49
C ALA A 367 -5.61 28.21 -18.29
N ILE A 368 -6.03 27.72 -17.12
CA ILE A 368 -6.19 26.29 -16.84
C ILE A 368 -7.65 25.90 -17.05
N THR A 369 -7.90 24.89 -17.88
CA THR A 369 -9.24 24.34 -18.11
C THR A 369 -9.24 22.86 -17.74
N TYR A 370 -10.18 22.46 -16.89
CA TYR A 370 -10.36 21.07 -16.50
C TYR A 370 -11.61 20.46 -17.15
N GLU A 371 -11.49 19.22 -17.65
CA GLU A 371 -12.58 18.37 -18.11
C GLU A 371 -12.32 16.92 -17.71
N VAL A 372 -13.33 16.24 -17.15
CA VAL A 372 -13.19 14.84 -16.71
C VAL A 372 -12.94 13.87 -17.89
N GLY A 373 -13.59 14.09 -19.01
CA GLY A 373 -13.46 13.31 -20.26
C GLY A 373 -14.04 11.90 -20.22
N CYS A 374 -13.85 11.18 -19.15
CA CYS A 374 -14.44 9.84 -18.92
C CYS A 374 -14.43 9.51 -17.42
N HIS A 375 -15.11 8.41 -17.07
CA HIS A 375 -15.18 7.89 -15.70
C HIS A 375 -14.46 6.55 -15.59
N LEU A 376 -14.04 6.18 -14.38
CA LEU A 376 -13.30 4.95 -14.10
C LEU A 376 -13.99 4.04 -13.07
N GLU A 377 -15.06 4.49 -12.45
CA GLU A 377 -15.76 3.80 -11.38
C GLU A 377 -16.51 2.56 -11.88
N ARG A 378 -16.60 1.53 -11.01
CA ARG A 378 -17.49 0.38 -11.19
C ARG A 378 -18.91 0.69 -10.66
N GLY A 379 -19.64 1.60 -11.27
CA GLY A 379 -20.92 2.09 -10.77
C GLY A 379 -20.86 3.57 -10.40
N LEU A 380 -21.54 3.99 -9.33
CA LEU A 380 -21.43 5.38 -8.85
C LEU A 380 -20.15 5.62 -8.06
N ALA A 381 -19.55 6.79 -8.27
CA ALA A 381 -18.43 7.26 -7.46
C ALA A 381 -18.87 7.55 -6.01
N PRO A 382 -17.97 7.46 -5.01
CA PRO A 382 -18.20 8.05 -3.70
C PRO A 382 -18.59 9.52 -3.87
N ILE A 383 -19.52 10.01 -3.04
CA ILE A 383 -19.91 11.43 -3.09
C ILE A 383 -18.69 12.32 -2.93
N ASP A 384 -18.60 13.35 -3.79
CA ASP A 384 -17.47 14.27 -3.74
C ASP A 384 -17.49 15.09 -2.43
N MET A 385 -16.53 14.81 -1.55
CA MET A 385 -16.45 15.42 -0.23
C MET A 385 -16.28 16.95 -0.28
N ARG A 386 -15.84 17.51 -1.42
CA ARG A 386 -15.76 18.96 -1.62
C ARG A 386 -17.14 19.63 -1.72
N LEU A 387 -18.18 18.87 -2.07
CA LEU A 387 -19.56 19.29 -2.13
C LEU A 387 -20.28 19.18 -0.79
N ILE A 388 -19.62 18.59 0.21
CA ILE A 388 -20.12 18.46 1.58
C ILE A 388 -19.63 19.65 2.40
N GLY A 389 -20.55 20.31 3.07
CA GLY A 389 -20.28 21.44 3.95
C GLY A 389 -19.35 21.09 5.12
N GLY A 390 -18.91 22.11 5.85
CA GLY A 390 -18.02 21.93 7.01
C GLY A 390 -16.64 21.38 6.66
N GLY A 391 -16.15 21.65 5.41
CA GLY A 391 -14.86 21.15 4.95
C GLY A 391 -14.86 19.65 4.61
N GLY A 392 -15.98 19.13 4.12
CA GLY A 392 -16.14 17.71 3.78
C GLY A 392 -16.40 16.86 5.03
N SER A 393 -17.29 17.34 5.91
CA SER A 393 -17.56 16.66 7.19
C SER A 393 -19.01 16.22 7.28
N PHE A 394 -19.21 15.02 7.83
CA PHE A 394 -20.51 14.55 8.29
C PHE A 394 -20.54 14.52 9.82
N GLN A 395 -21.70 14.75 10.40
CA GLN A 395 -21.97 14.50 11.82
C GLN A 395 -22.63 13.13 11.95
N ALA A 396 -21.98 12.19 12.62
CA ALA A 396 -22.54 10.90 12.99
C ALA A 396 -23.10 10.97 14.41
N GLU A 397 -24.38 10.66 14.59
CA GLU A 397 -25.10 10.64 15.86
C GLU A 397 -25.52 9.20 16.17
N TYR A 398 -25.23 8.73 17.38
CA TYR A 398 -25.42 7.34 17.80
C TYR A 398 -26.65 7.20 18.71
N PHE A 399 -27.52 6.24 18.40
CA PHE A 399 -28.75 5.96 19.12
C PHE A 399 -28.75 4.54 19.70
N ASP A 400 -29.19 4.42 20.93
CA ASP A 400 -29.32 3.14 21.60
C ASP A 400 -30.41 2.26 20.96
N GLY A 401 -30.10 0.98 20.76
CA GLY A 401 -30.99 0.00 20.14
C GLY A 401 -30.81 -0.12 18.61
N PRO A 402 -31.23 -1.29 18.08
CA PRO A 402 -31.04 -1.63 16.66
C PRO A 402 -32.17 -1.11 15.77
N GLU A 403 -32.92 -0.08 16.20
CA GLU A 403 -34.09 0.45 15.48
C GLU A 403 -33.69 1.65 14.61
N GLN A 404 -34.48 1.92 13.58
CA GLN A 404 -34.26 3.05 12.68
C GLN A 404 -34.21 4.39 13.45
N PRO A 405 -33.14 5.18 13.33
CA PRO A 405 -32.99 6.48 14.02
C PRO A 405 -33.73 7.58 13.25
N THR A 406 -35.06 7.47 13.13
CA THR A 406 -35.91 8.29 12.27
C THR A 406 -35.71 9.79 12.54
N LEU A 407 -35.60 10.57 11.46
CA LEU A 407 -35.53 12.03 11.52
C LEU A 407 -36.77 12.61 12.23
N GLY A 408 -36.54 13.46 13.24
CA GLY A 408 -37.64 14.03 14.06
C GLY A 408 -38.10 13.11 15.20
N SER A 409 -37.49 11.95 15.43
CA SER A 409 -37.70 11.14 16.64
C SER A 409 -37.34 11.95 17.92
N ALA A 410 -38.07 11.70 19.00
CA ALA A 410 -37.78 12.29 20.30
C ALA A 410 -36.57 11.69 21.02
N ALA A 411 -35.99 10.60 20.47
CA ALA A 411 -34.80 9.96 21.01
C ALA A 411 -33.59 10.88 20.85
N ALA A 412 -32.88 11.14 21.94
CA ALA A 412 -31.62 11.87 21.90
C ALA A 412 -30.46 10.90 21.59
N PRO A 413 -29.46 11.32 20.79
CA PRO A 413 -28.26 10.52 20.62
C PRO A 413 -27.50 10.46 21.95
N PHE A 414 -26.91 9.29 22.23
CA PHE A 414 -26.06 9.15 23.41
C PHE A 414 -24.63 9.65 23.15
N GLU A 415 -24.23 9.76 21.88
CA GLU A 415 -22.93 10.24 21.44
C GLU A 415 -23.04 10.84 20.04
N ALA A 416 -22.11 11.73 19.68
CA ALA A 416 -21.97 12.26 18.35
C ALA A 416 -20.51 12.58 18.04
N GLU A 417 -20.08 12.33 16.80
CA GLU A 417 -18.73 12.66 16.33
C GLU A 417 -18.73 13.13 14.88
N MET A 418 -17.61 13.73 14.47
CA MET A 418 -17.40 14.16 13.08
C MET A 418 -16.65 13.08 12.30
N THR A 419 -17.04 12.89 11.06
CA THR A 419 -16.40 11.98 10.11
C THR A 419 -16.14 12.67 8.78
N HIS A 420 -15.09 12.24 8.06
CA HIS A 420 -14.62 12.91 6.84
C HIS A 420 -14.55 11.98 5.63
N ALA A 421 -15.26 10.86 5.66
CA ALA A 421 -15.30 9.88 4.59
C ALA A 421 -16.72 9.62 4.08
N ALA A 422 -16.85 9.34 2.80
CA ALA A 422 -18.09 8.88 2.18
C ALA A 422 -18.39 7.40 2.48
N ARG A 423 -17.41 6.65 3.01
CA ARG A 423 -17.54 5.26 3.46
C ARG A 423 -17.22 5.21 4.94
N MET A 424 -18.15 4.65 5.70
CA MET A 424 -18.02 4.50 7.15
C MET A 424 -18.33 3.06 7.50
N LEU A 425 -17.58 2.51 8.46
CA LEU A 425 -17.71 1.13 8.88
C LEU A 425 -17.51 1.04 10.39
N TRP A 426 -18.43 0.38 11.07
CA TRP A 426 -18.36 0.02 12.48
C TRP A 426 -18.32 -1.48 12.60
N VAL A 427 -17.33 -2.02 13.32
CA VAL A 427 -17.09 -3.47 13.41
C VAL A 427 -16.85 -3.87 14.83
N GLY A 428 -17.52 -4.94 15.26
CA GLY A 428 -17.34 -5.51 16.59
C GLY A 428 -17.67 -4.54 17.72
N PRO A 429 -17.12 -4.77 18.91
CA PRO A 429 -17.28 -3.87 20.03
C PRO A 429 -16.45 -2.60 19.82
N LEU A 430 -17.14 -1.44 19.79
CA LEU A 430 -16.51 -0.11 19.75
C LEU A 430 -15.91 0.25 21.12
N ARG A 431 -16.56 -0.22 22.19
CA ARG A 431 -16.14 -0.11 23.58
C ARG A 431 -16.90 -1.16 24.41
N PRO A 432 -16.49 -1.49 25.63
CA PRO A 432 -17.20 -2.43 26.48
C PRO A 432 -18.71 -2.11 26.57
N GLY A 433 -19.54 -3.05 26.13
CA GLY A 433 -21.00 -2.94 26.16
C GLY A 433 -21.64 -2.23 24.96
N LEU A 434 -20.88 -1.78 23.95
CA LEU A 434 -21.39 -1.15 22.74
C LEU A 434 -20.85 -1.87 21.50
N ASP A 435 -21.68 -2.75 20.90
CA ASP A 435 -21.37 -3.54 19.72
C ASP A 435 -22.09 -2.97 18.47
N ALA A 436 -21.47 -3.06 17.31
CA ALA A 436 -22.03 -2.58 16.04
C ALA A 436 -23.41 -3.17 15.68
N GLY A 437 -23.80 -4.28 16.27
CA GLY A 437 -25.15 -4.87 16.17
C GLY A 437 -26.19 -4.27 17.10
N THR A 438 -25.84 -3.38 18.03
CA THR A 438 -26.71 -2.94 19.14
C THR A 438 -27.09 -1.48 19.12
N PHE A 439 -26.58 -0.69 18.19
CA PHE A 439 -26.89 0.74 18.04
C PHE A 439 -27.24 1.09 16.60
N ALA A 440 -27.87 2.24 16.42
CA ALA A 440 -28.15 2.85 15.12
C ALA A 440 -27.42 4.18 14.97
N VAL A 441 -27.21 4.61 13.72
CA VAL A 441 -26.47 5.85 13.40
C VAL A 441 -27.30 6.74 12.48
N ARG A 442 -27.34 8.05 12.77
CA ARG A 442 -27.83 9.06 11.86
C ARG A 442 -26.66 9.94 11.42
N ILE A 443 -26.45 10.04 10.10
CA ILE A 443 -25.32 10.76 9.52
C ILE A 443 -25.90 11.97 8.79
N GLY A 444 -25.50 13.16 9.22
CA GLY A 444 -26.03 14.43 8.70
C GLY A 444 -24.95 15.32 8.11
N ALA A 445 -25.27 15.99 7.00
CA ALA A 445 -24.40 17.00 6.38
C ALA A 445 -25.19 18.00 5.54
N THR A 446 -24.54 19.08 5.13
CA THR A 446 -25.04 19.95 4.07
C THR A 446 -24.39 19.55 2.75
N PHE A 447 -25.19 19.22 1.75
CA PHE A 447 -24.75 18.92 0.39
C PHE A 447 -25.06 20.09 -0.54
N THR A 448 -24.06 20.57 -1.28
CA THR A 448 -24.20 21.71 -2.20
C THR A 448 -23.68 21.29 -3.58
N PRO A 449 -24.58 20.89 -4.52
CA PRO A 449 -24.18 20.48 -5.85
C PRO A 449 -23.57 21.65 -6.63
N ASP A 450 -22.57 21.37 -7.43
CA ASP A 450 -21.85 22.33 -8.28
C ASP A 450 -22.47 22.46 -9.69
N VAL A 451 -23.33 21.52 -10.10
CA VAL A 451 -24.03 21.49 -11.37
C VAL A 451 -25.53 21.29 -11.16
N SER A 452 -26.36 22.01 -11.92
CA SER A 452 -27.82 21.79 -11.93
C SER A 452 -28.19 20.67 -12.88
N GLY A 453 -29.16 19.84 -12.51
CA GLY A 453 -29.68 18.78 -13.35
C GLY A 453 -30.14 17.56 -12.57
N ILE A 454 -30.24 16.43 -13.26
CA ILE A 454 -30.64 15.13 -12.68
C ILE A 454 -29.37 14.46 -12.14
N TRP A 455 -29.26 14.40 -10.83
CA TRP A 455 -28.21 13.67 -10.12
C TRP A 455 -28.72 12.26 -9.80
N ARG A 456 -27.82 11.28 -9.82
CA ARG A 456 -28.07 9.97 -9.19
C ARG A 456 -27.40 9.94 -7.84
N LEU A 457 -28.14 9.60 -6.80
CA LEU A 457 -27.61 9.40 -5.44
C LEU A 457 -27.88 7.96 -5.04
N GLY A 458 -26.96 7.35 -4.29
CA GLY A 458 -27.08 5.95 -3.91
C GLY A 458 -26.44 5.61 -2.59
N LEU A 459 -26.81 4.43 -2.07
CA LEU A 459 -26.28 3.81 -0.88
C LEU A 459 -25.92 2.35 -1.14
N GLU A 460 -24.78 1.95 -0.60
CA GLU A 460 -24.46 0.56 -0.26
C GLU A 460 -24.34 0.48 1.26
N SER A 461 -24.88 -0.54 1.90
CA SER A 461 -24.83 -0.63 3.35
C SER A 461 -24.67 -2.06 3.87
N ALA A 462 -23.86 -2.21 4.93
CA ALA A 462 -23.88 -3.33 5.83
C ALA A 462 -24.84 -2.98 6.97
N GLY A 463 -26.08 -3.37 6.85
CA GLY A 463 -27.21 -2.91 7.64
C GLY A 463 -28.39 -2.52 6.75
N ARG A 464 -29.30 -1.78 7.32
CA ARG A 464 -30.45 -1.15 6.64
C ARG A 464 -30.22 0.35 6.61
N SER A 465 -30.56 1.01 5.50
CA SER A 465 -30.32 2.45 5.41
C SER A 465 -31.37 3.18 4.59
N VAL A 466 -31.50 4.49 4.86
CA VAL A 466 -32.34 5.42 4.10
C VAL A 466 -31.59 6.72 3.90
N LEU A 467 -31.56 7.22 2.66
CA LEU A 467 -31.01 8.55 2.32
C LEU A 467 -32.15 9.56 2.14
N ARG A 468 -32.02 10.71 2.77
CA ARG A 468 -32.94 11.83 2.66
C ARG A 468 -32.23 13.12 2.20
N LEU A 469 -32.95 13.91 1.41
CA LEU A 469 -32.61 15.32 1.13
C LEU A 469 -33.75 16.23 1.57
N ASP A 470 -33.46 17.26 2.34
CA ASP A 470 -34.42 18.19 2.93
C ASP A 470 -35.60 17.48 3.67
N GLY A 471 -35.34 16.25 4.15
CA GLY A 471 -36.32 15.38 4.83
C GLY A 471 -37.07 14.36 3.93
N ASP A 472 -37.08 14.58 2.63
CA ASP A 472 -37.72 13.65 1.67
C ASP A 472 -36.79 12.45 1.41
N VAL A 473 -37.41 11.25 1.31
CA VAL A 473 -36.66 10.01 0.99
C VAL A 473 -36.23 10.06 -0.47
N VAL A 474 -34.95 9.91 -0.72
CA VAL A 474 -34.34 9.77 -2.05
C VAL A 474 -33.98 8.31 -2.32
N VAL A 475 -33.36 7.62 -1.37
CA VAL A 475 -32.99 6.20 -1.51
C VAL A 475 -33.52 5.44 -0.30
N ASP A 476 -34.27 4.36 -0.57
CA ASP A 476 -34.74 3.43 0.47
C ASP A 476 -34.07 2.06 0.30
N ASN A 477 -33.10 1.79 1.21
CA ASN A 477 -32.39 0.51 1.35
C ASN A 477 -32.75 -0.14 2.70
N SER A 478 -34.00 0.01 3.14
CA SER A 478 -34.47 -0.58 4.40
C SER A 478 -34.71 -2.09 4.31
N ASP A 479 -34.84 -2.64 3.09
CA ASP A 479 -34.89 -4.09 2.82
C ASP A 479 -33.76 -4.47 1.82
N PRO A 480 -32.47 -4.49 2.28
CA PRO A 480 -31.32 -4.59 1.40
C PRO A 480 -31.19 -5.97 0.75
N THR A 481 -31.00 -6.00 -0.57
CA THR A 481 -30.52 -7.17 -1.31
C THR A 481 -29.03 -7.36 -1.00
N ARG A 482 -28.62 -8.61 -0.72
CA ARG A 482 -27.22 -8.92 -0.45
C ARG A 482 -26.33 -8.71 -1.68
N GLY A 483 -25.24 -7.96 -1.51
CA GLY A 483 -24.22 -7.68 -2.52
C GLY A 483 -22.81 -8.01 -2.03
N GLU A 484 -21.83 -7.62 -2.83
CA GLU A 484 -20.40 -7.87 -2.55
C GLU A 484 -19.76 -6.79 -1.65
N SER A 485 -20.44 -5.65 -1.44
CA SER A 485 -19.93 -4.57 -0.61
C SER A 485 -19.64 -5.03 0.82
N PHE A 486 -18.76 -4.32 1.54
CA PHE A 486 -18.39 -4.62 2.92
C PHE A 486 -18.02 -6.09 3.15
N TYR A 487 -17.07 -6.61 2.33
CA TYR A 487 -16.55 -7.99 2.42
C TYR A 487 -17.63 -9.08 2.18
N GLY A 488 -18.61 -8.80 1.30
CA GLY A 488 -19.72 -9.69 0.99
C GLY A 488 -20.83 -9.73 2.06
N LEU A 489 -20.78 -8.84 3.06
CA LEU A 489 -21.78 -8.69 4.12
C LEU A 489 -22.73 -7.50 3.89
N GLY A 490 -22.47 -6.70 2.88
CA GLY A 490 -23.28 -5.52 2.54
C GLY A 490 -24.38 -5.77 1.51
N SER A 491 -24.98 -4.68 1.05
CA SER A 491 -26.03 -4.68 0.03
C SER A 491 -25.47 -4.48 -1.38
N GLU A 492 -26.27 -4.82 -2.37
CA GLU A 492 -26.15 -4.21 -3.70
C GLU A 492 -26.33 -2.69 -3.59
N LEU A 493 -25.85 -1.97 -4.61
CA LEU A 493 -26.10 -0.53 -4.74
C LEU A 493 -27.58 -0.29 -4.98
N VAL A 494 -28.20 0.57 -4.16
CA VAL A 494 -29.53 1.13 -4.40
C VAL A 494 -29.37 2.61 -4.69
N GLU A 495 -29.89 3.06 -5.85
CA GLU A 495 -29.78 4.45 -6.31
C GLU A 495 -31.11 4.98 -6.83
N ASP A 496 -31.28 6.29 -6.82
CA ASP A 496 -32.42 6.99 -7.44
C ASP A 496 -31.98 8.36 -7.98
N GLU A 497 -32.82 8.89 -8.86
CA GLU A 497 -32.64 10.18 -9.53
C GLU A 497 -33.25 11.32 -8.73
N VAL A 498 -32.56 12.43 -8.62
CA VAL A 498 -33.05 13.64 -7.98
C VAL A 498 -32.62 14.89 -8.76
N THR A 499 -33.59 15.82 -8.97
CA THR A 499 -33.27 17.10 -9.63
C THR A 499 -32.71 18.08 -8.61
N LEU A 500 -31.45 18.52 -8.81
CA LEU A 500 -30.75 19.45 -7.93
C LEU A 500 -30.38 20.74 -8.66
N THR A 501 -30.22 21.81 -7.88
CA THR A 501 -29.84 23.14 -8.39
C THR A 501 -28.43 23.49 -7.90
N ALA A 502 -27.51 23.85 -8.79
CA ALA A 502 -26.17 24.28 -8.46
C ALA A 502 -26.16 25.43 -7.45
N GLY A 503 -25.30 25.34 -6.45
CA GLY A 503 -25.14 26.35 -5.41
C GLY A 503 -26.25 26.38 -4.34
N ARG A 504 -27.34 25.63 -4.51
CA ARG A 504 -28.33 25.44 -3.45
C ARG A 504 -27.85 24.38 -2.46
N SER A 505 -27.90 24.71 -1.19
CA SER A 505 -27.60 23.75 -0.12
C SER A 505 -28.82 22.91 0.25
N TYR A 506 -28.61 21.61 0.39
CA TYR A 506 -29.59 20.60 0.77
C TYR A 506 -29.17 19.95 2.09
N ALA A 507 -30.11 19.72 3.00
CA ALA A 507 -29.87 18.92 4.19
C ALA A 507 -29.84 17.44 3.81
N LEU A 508 -28.66 16.83 3.80
CA LEU A 508 -28.45 15.41 3.52
C LEU A 508 -28.47 14.65 4.85
N THR A 509 -29.24 13.58 4.91
CA THR A 509 -29.32 12.71 6.10
C THR A 509 -29.34 11.24 5.65
N VAL A 510 -28.44 10.42 6.25
CA VAL A 510 -28.49 8.98 6.15
C VAL A 510 -28.91 8.39 7.50
N GLU A 511 -29.94 7.57 7.51
CA GLU A 511 -30.36 6.78 8.65
C GLU A 511 -29.84 5.35 8.42
N LEU A 512 -29.08 4.79 9.39
CA LEU A 512 -28.42 3.49 9.29
C LEU A 512 -28.66 2.68 10.56
N TRP A 513 -29.14 1.41 10.41
CA TRP A 513 -29.40 0.54 11.56
C TRP A 513 -29.09 -0.92 11.22
N PRO A 514 -28.81 -1.77 12.24
CA PRO A 514 -28.43 -3.15 12.03
C PRO A 514 -29.53 -3.99 11.37
N ARG A 515 -29.13 -4.90 10.51
CA ARG A 515 -30.01 -5.92 9.93
C ARG A 515 -30.36 -7.00 10.95
N SER A 516 -29.38 -7.33 11.79
CA SER A 516 -29.51 -8.31 12.86
C SER A 516 -28.51 -7.98 13.98
N PRO A 517 -28.91 -8.04 15.25
CA PRO A 517 -27.99 -7.82 16.36
C PRO A 517 -26.90 -8.92 16.50
N ARG A 518 -27.01 -10.00 15.73
CA ARG A 518 -26.01 -11.09 15.73
C ARG A 518 -24.84 -10.85 14.78
N VAL A 519 -24.94 -9.84 13.90
CA VAL A 519 -23.89 -9.47 12.96
C VAL A 519 -23.25 -8.18 13.50
N PRO A 520 -22.06 -8.24 14.10
CA PRO A 520 -21.41 -7.07 14.70
C PRO A 520 -20.76 -6.20 13.62
N LEU A 521 -21.51 -5.83 12.58
CA LEU A 521 -21.08 -5.04 11.46
C LEU A 521 -22.18 -4.04 11.07
N LEU A 522 -21.83 -2.77 11.03
CA LEU A 522 -22.66 -1.69 10.54
C LEU A 522 -21.84 -0.81 9.60
N GLY A 523 -22.33 -0.54 8.40
CA GLY A 523 -21.56 0.24 7.44
C GLY A 523 -22.43 0.91 6.38
N VAL A 524 -21.94 2.01 5.84
CA VAL A 524 -22.56 2.72 4.73
C VAL A 524 -21.51 3.32 3.80
N ARG A 525 -21.79 3.28 2.50
CA ARG A 525 -21.08 4.01 1.47
C ARG A 525 -22.09 4.88 0.72
N LEU A 526 -21.87 6.19 0.79
CA LEU A 526 -22.68 7.19 0.10
C LEU A 526 -22.04 7.49 -1.26
N VAL A 527 -22.80 7.33 -2.32
CA VAL A 527 -22.35 7.52 -3.71
C VAL A 527 -23.19 8.55 -4.44
N ALA A 528 -22.59 9.20 -5.44
CA ALA A 528 -23.28 10.19 -6.25
C ALA A 528 -22.70 10.25 -7.68
N ALA A 529 -23.55 10.50 -8.67
CA ALA A 529 -23.13 10.91 -10.00
C ALA A 529 -23.74 12.25 -10.37
N ARG A 530 -22.94 13.11 -10.97
CA ARG A 530 -23.39 14.37 -11.58
C ARG A 530 -24.27 14.08 -12.80
N PRO A 531 -25.10 15.04 -13.23
CA PRO A 531 -25.79 14.94 -14.49
C PRO A 531 -24.81 14.68 -15.66
N GLU A 532 -25.03 13.63 -16.41
CA GLU A 532 -24.26 13.31 -17.61
C GLU A 532 -24.92 13.96 -18.83
N ASP A 533 -24.18 14.74 -19.59
CA ASP A 533 -24.66 15.32 -20.86
C ASP A 533 -24.14 14.56 -22.11
N GLY A 534 -23.35 13.51 -21.90
CA GLY A 534 -22.77 12.66 -22.94
C GLY A 534 -21.70 13.35 -23.82
N GLY A 535 -21.40 14.63 -23.55
CA GLY A 535 -20.43 15.43 -24.32
C GLY A 535 -19.05 15.60 -23.66
N GLU A 536 -18.82 14.99 -22.49
CA GLU A 536 -17.60 15.17 -21.67
C GLU A 536 -16.33 14.76 -22.41
N PHE A 537 -16.40 13.65 -23.12
CA PHE A 537 -15.26 13.16 -23.92
C PHE A 537 -14.88 14.16 -25.01
N ASP A 538 -15.87 14.64 -25.78
CA ASP A 538 -15.63 15.58 -26.87
C ASP A 538 -15.17 16.95 -26.36
N ARG A 539 -15.67 17.41 -25.19
CA ARG A 539 -15.20 18.63 -24.54
C ARG A 539 -13.75 18.50 -24.09
N ALA A 540 -13.36 17.36 -23.48
CA ALA A 540 -11.97 17.11 -23.08
C ALA A 540 -11.00 17.17 -24.28
N VAL A 541 -11.36 16.54 -25.39
CA VAL A 541 -10.58 16.61 -26.64
C VAL A 541 -10.54 18.01 -27.20
N ALA A 542 -11.65 18.77 -27.14
CA ALA A 542 -11.74 20.13 -27.66
C ALA A 542 -10.87 21.10 -26.86
N VAL A 543 -10.89 21.04 -25.51
CA VAL A 543 -10.03 21.89 -24.67
C VAL A 543 -8.56 21.55 -24.82
N ALA A 544 -8.21 20.26 -24.99
CA ALA A 544 -6.85 19.81 -25.28
C ALA A 544 -6.35 20.40 -26.58
N ARG A 545 -7.17 20.35 -27.65
CA ARG A 545 -6.83 20.94 -28.97
C ARG A 545 -6.62 22.46 -28.94
N ALA A 546 -7.35 23.15 -28.07
CA ALA A 546 -7.32 24.61 -27.97
C ALA A 546 -6.20 25.14 -27.06
N SER A 547 -5.51 24.28 -26.33
CA SER A 547 -4.50 24.64 -25.33
C SER A 547 -3.07 24.51 -25.86
N ASP A 548 -2.14 25.30 -25.31
CA ASP A 548 -0.70 25.24 -25.65
C ASP A 548 -0.10 23.88 -25.19
N VAL A 549 -0.64 23.27 -24.14
CA VAL A 549 -0.23 21.98 -23.60
C VAL A 549 -1.45 21.24 -23.01
N ALA A 550 -1.46 19.90 -23.09
CA ALA A 550 -2.44 19.08 -22.41
C ALA A 550 -1.75 18.21 -21.33
N VAL A 551 -2.40 18.07 -20.19
CA VAL A 551 -2.01 17.16 -19.11
C VAL A 551 -3.15 16.18 -18.90
N VAL A 552 -2.96 14.93 -19.29
CA VAL A 552 -3.95 13.86 -19.19
C VAL A 552 -3.65 13.05 -17.93
N VAL A 553 -4.55 13.08 -16.94
CA VAL A 553 -4.37 12.37 -15.67
C VAL A 553 -5.35 11.19 -15.60
N VAL A 554 -4.80 10.01 -15.75
CA VAL A 554 -5.52 8.74 -15.84
C VAL A 554 -5.00 7.75 -14.80
N GLY A 555 -5.68 6.64 -14.61
CA GLY A 555 -5.17 5.62 -13.70
C GLY A 555 -6.24 4.67 -13.19
N SER A 556 -6.06 4.29 -11.95
CA SER A 556 -6.90 3.37 -11.21
C SER A 556 -7.36 4.01 -9.89
N ASN A 557 -8.10 3.27 -9.06
CA ASN A 557 -8.48 3.66 -7.70
C ASN A 557 -8.74 2.42 -6.84
N GLY A 558 -9.14 2.62 -5.57
CA GLY A 558 -9.43 1.55 -4.62
C GLY A 558 -10.61 0.62 -4.98
N GLN A 559 -11.35 0.87 -6.07
CA GLN A 559 -12.34 -0.09 -6.58
C GLN A 559 -11.71 -1.12 -7.54
N TRP A 560 -10.53 -0.83 -8.06
CA TRP A 560 -9.79 -1.66 -9.01
C TRP A 560 -8.55 -2.30 -8.39
N GLU A 561 -7.90 -1.60 -7.47
CA GLU A 561 -6.70 -2.04 -6.76
C GLU A 561 -6.98 -1.97 -5.26
N SER A 562 -7.26 -3.11 -4.66
CA SER A 562 -7.70 -3.21 -3.27
C SER A 562 -7.40 -4.59 -2.71
N GLU A 563 -7.39 -4.64 -1.41
CA GLU A 563 -7.48 -5.87 -0.64
C GLU A 563 -8.79 -6.60 -0.95
N GLY A 564 -8.73 -7.93 -1.12
CA GLY A 564 -9.86 -8.82 -1.31
C GLY A 564 -10.17 -9.20 -2.76
N HIS A 565 -9.58 -8.57 -3.75
CA HIS A 565 -9.72 -8.95 -5.17
C HIS A 565 -8.53 -8.55 -6.01
N ASP A 566 -8.22 -9.39 -6.99
CA ASP A 566 -7.20 -9.14 -8.00
C ASP A 566 -7.77 -8.40 -9.22
N ARG A 567 -6.88 -7.78 -9.99
CA ARG A 567 -7.22 -7.11 -11.24
C ARG A 567 -7.50 -8.16 -12.33
N PRO A 568 -8.52 -7.92 -13.20
CA PRO A 568 -8.82 -8.85 -14.30
C PRO A 568 -7.79 -8.76 -15.45
N ASP A 569 -7.18 -7.60 -15.64
CA ASP A 569 -6.21 -7.28 -16.68
C ASP A 569 -5.37 -6.04 -16.31
N LEU A 570 -4.44 -5.65 -17.19
CA LEU A 570 -3.59 -4.46 -17.02
C LEU A 570 -4.11 -3.21 -17.73
N SER A 571 -5.31 -3.25 -18.30
CA SER A 571 -5.87 -2.10 -19.00
C SER A 571 -6.25 -0.99 -18.02
N LEU A 572 -6.17 0.26 -18.48
CA LEU A 572 -6.77 1.37 -17.77
C LEU A 572 -8.30 1.24 -17.76
N PRO A 573 -8.97 1.37 -16.60
CA PRO A 573 -10.42 1.22 -16.50
C PRO A 573 -11.22 2.14 -17.43
N GLY A 574 -12.35 1.66 -17.95
CA GLY A 574 -13.29 2.44 -18.72
C GLY A 574 -12.76 2.92 -20.08
N ARG A 575 -13.00 4.17 -20.41
CA ARG A 575 -12.61 4.77 -21.70
C ARG A 575 -11.29 5.55 -21.69
N GLN A 576 -10.49 5.40 -20.64
CA GLN A 576 -9.26 6.18 -20.44
C GLN A 576 -8.25 6.01 -21.58
N GLY A 577 -8.05 4.77 -22.06
CA GLY A 577 -7.18 4.52 -23.21
C GLY A 577 -7.62 5.30 -24.47
N ALA A 578 -8.92 5.30 -24.77
CA ALA A 578 -9.48 6.06 -25.90
C ALA A 578 -9.35 7.57 -25.69
N LEU A 579 -9.46 8.07 -24.45
CA LEU A 579 -9.27 9.49 -24.12
C LEU A 579 -7.82 9.92 -24.39
N ILE A 580 -6.83 9.12 -23.93
CA ILE A 580 -5.41 9.39 -24.20
C ILE A 580 -5.16 9.50 -25.71
N GLU A 581 -5.59 8.51 -26.49
CA GLU A 581 -5.39 8.48 -27.93
C GLU A 581 -5.99 9.71 -28.62
N ALA A 582 -7.24 10.06 -28.26
CA ALA A 582 -7.92 11.22 -28.83
C ALA A 582 -7.25 12.56 -28.46
N VAL A 583 -6.72 12.67 -27.23
CA VAL A 583 -5.98 13.87 -26.81
C VAL A 583 -4.64 13.96 -27.51
N LEU A 584 -3.90 12.85 -27.66
CA LEU A 584 -2.63 12.81 -28.40
C LEU A 584 -2.83 13.21 -29.88
N ASP A 585 -3.95 12.77 -30.50
CA ASP A 585 -4.31 13.20 -31.85
C ASP A 585 -4.67 14.70 -31.94
N ALA A 586 -5.21 15.25 -30.84
CA ALA A 586 -5.65 16.64 -30.78
C ALA A 586 -4.50 17.62 -30.45
N ASN A 587 -3.56 17.20 -29.60
CA ASN A 587 -2.45 18.03 -29.14
C ASN A 587 -1.18 17.17 -28.91
N PRO A 588 -0.14 17.28 -29.77
CA PRO A 588 1.09 16.52 -29.63
C PRO A 588 1.93 16.93 -28.38
N ARG A 589 1.68 18.14 -27.84
CA ARG A 589 2.32 18.61 -26.60
C ARG A 589 1.53 18.11 -25.40
N THR A 590 1.43 16.79 -25.28
CA THR A 590 0.67 16.13 -24.21
C THR A 590 1.59 15.44 -23.22
N VAL A 591 1.38 15.73 -21.94
CA VAL A 591 1.93 15.01 -20.79
C VAL A 591 0.87 14.03 -20.31
N VAL A 592 1.18 12.73 -20.26
CA VAL A 592 0.31 11.72 -19.68
C VAL A 592 0.81 11.38 -18.28
N VAL A 593 -0.06 11.51 -17.30
CA VAL A 593 0.20 11.19 -15.89
C VAL A 593 -0.61 9.95 -15.54
N VAL A 594 0.09 8.90 -15.14
CA VAL A 594 -0.53 7.63 -14.74
C VAL A 594 -0.53 7.52 -13.22
N ASN A 595 -1.72 7.56 -12.64
CA ASN A 595 -1.97 7.43 -11.21
C ASN A 595 -2.61 6.06 -10.93
N ALA A 596 -1.78 5.03 -10.85
CA ALA A 596 -2.17 3.65 -10.59
C ALA A 596 -1.18 3.00 -9.63
N GLY A 597 -1.61 2.03 -8.86
CA GLY A 597 -0.77 1.39 -7.84
C GLY A 597 0.10 0.25 -8.37
N SER A 598 -0.17 -0.23 -9.59
CA SER A 598 0.51 -1.34 -10.24
C SER A 598 0.75 -1.05 -11.72
N PRO A 599 1.54 -1.86 -12.43
CA PRO A 599 1.75 -1.74 -13.87
C PRO A 599 0.44 -1.70 -14.66
N VAL A 600 0.42 -0.88 -15.72
CA VAL A 600 -0.68 -0.79 -16.69
C VAL A 600 -0.12 -0.87 -18.12
N GLU A 601 -0.94 -1.33 -19.06
CA GLU A 601 -0.60 -1.32 -20.46
C GLU A 601 -0.57 0.10 -21.03
N MET A 602 0.49 0.45 -21.76
CA MET A 602 0.73 1.78 -22.30
C MET A 602 1.06 1.76 -23.80
N PRO A 603 0.18 1.24 -24.67
CA PRO A 603 0.49 1.12 -26.12
C PRO A 603 0.67 2.48 -26.80
N TRP A 604 0.25 3.56 -26.18
CA TRP A 604 0.31 4.94 -26.62
C TRP A 604 1.57 5.70 -26.16
N ALA A 605 2.40 5.09 -25.30
CA ALA A 605 3.49 5.78 -24.59
C ALA A 605 4.47 6.49 -25.53
N ASP A 606 4.87 5.86 -26.64
CA ASP A 606 5.82 6.42 -27.61
C ASP A 606 5.30 7.64 -28.38
N ARG A 607 3.98 7.93 -28.28
CA ARG A 607 3.33 9.08 -28.92
C ARG A 607 3.21 10.29 -28.01
N ALA A 608 3.38 10.09 -26.71
CA ALA A 608 3.26 11.16 -25.72
C ALA A 608 4.54 12.00 -25.66
N GLY A 609 4.40 13.32 -25.51
CA GLY A 609 5.55 14.20 -25.29
C GLY A 609 6.27 13.91 -23.98
N ALA A 610 5.52 13.47 -22.94
CA ALA A 610 6.07 12.93 -21.72
C ALA A 610 5.07 11.98 -21.02
N VAL A 611 5.60 10.99 -20.29
CA VAL A 611 4.80 10.07 -19.46
C VAL A 611 5.39 10.03 -18.06
N LEU A 612 4.57 10.36 -17.08
CA LEU A 612 4.89 10.29 -15.66
C LEU A 612 4.07 9.17 -14.99
N MET A 613 4.74 8.23 -14.31
CA MET A 613 4.11 7.26 -13.42
C MET A 613 4.22 7.76 -12.00
N THR A 614 3.09 8.18 -11.41
CA THR A 614 3.06 8.78 -10.05
C THR A 614 2.72 7.78 -8.98
N TRP A 615 2.33 6.55 -9.37
CA TRP A 615 1.75 5.57 -8.46
C TRP A 615 0.54 6.16 -7.71
N TYR A 616 0.33 5.77 -6.44
CA TYR A 616 -0.55 6.46 -5.51
C TYR A 616 0.32 7.35 -4.60
N PRO A 617 0.41 8.65 -4.89
CA PRO A 617 1.45 9.52 -4.34
C PRO A 617 1.09 10.16 -2.99
N GLY A 618 -0.04 9.76 -2.38
CA GLY A 618 -0.54 10.37 -1.15
C GLY A 618 -1.10 11.79 -1.34
N GLU A 619 -1.40 12.46 -0.23
CA GLU A 619 -2.12 13.76 -0.26
C GLU A 619 -1.30 14.93 -0.83
N GLU A 620 0.02 14.85 -0.80
CA GLU A 620 0.94 15.85 -1.36
C GLU A 620 1.21 15.65 -2.87
N GLY A 621 0.63 14.60 -3.47
CA GLY A 621 0.92 14.18 -4.83
C GLY A 621 0.60 15.22 -5.91
N ALA A 622 -0.50 15.97 -5.79
CA ALA A 622 -0.88 16.98 -6.77
C ALA A 622 0.13 18.15 -6.82
N ASP A 623 0.59 18.59 -5.66
CA ASP A 623 1.61 19.64 -5.55
C ASP A 623 2.99 19.16 -6.01
N ALA A 624 3.37 17.92 -5.65
CA ALA A 624 4.61 17.31 -6.11
C ALA A 624 4.63 17.19 -7.64
N LEU A 625 3.51 16.72 -8.24
CA LEU A 625 3.35 16.63 -9.68
C LEU A 625 3.48 18.00 -10.36
N ALA A 626 2.79 19.01 -9.84
CA ALA A 626 2.85 20.36 -10.40
C ALA A 626 4.27 20.94 -10.37
N ASP A 627 5.02 20.75 -9.28
CA ASP A 627 6.42 21.17 -9.16
C ASP A 627 7.30 20.46 -10.20
N MET A 628 7.11 19.16 -10.42
CA MET A 628 7.86 18.39 -11.41
C MET A 628 7.54 18.87 -12.84
N VAL A 629 6.27 19.06 -13.17
CA VAL A 629 5.85 19.50 -14.50
C VAL A 629 6.50 20.83 -14.91
N VAL A 630 6.69 21.76 -13.96
CA VAL A 630 7.32 23.05 -14.24
C VAL A 630 8.83 23.09 -13.91
N GLY A 631 9.41 21.98 -13.46
CA GLY A 631 10.85 21.87 -13.18
C GLY A 631 11.33 22.57 -11.90
N LEU A 632 10.44 22.81 -10.93
CA LEU A 632 10.79 23.22 -9.57
C LEU A 632 11.35 22.05 -8.76
N SER A 633 10.98 20.84 -9.13
CA SER A 633 11.58 19.58 -8.66
C SER A 633 11.76 18.63 -9.85
N GLU A 634 12.47 17.52 -9.62
CA GLU A 634 12.76 16.52 -10.63
C GLU A 634 12.10 15.19 -10.29
N PRO A 635 11.40 14.51 -11.23
CA PRO A 635 11.01 13.12 -11.08
C PRO A 635 12.28 12.26 -11.11
N SER A 636 12.64 11.66 -9.97
CA SER A 636 13.90 10.92 -9.85
C SER A 636 13.70 9.45 -9.50
N GLY A 637 12.46 8.98 -9.60
CA GLY A 637 12.09 7.58 -9.37
C GLY A 637 12.63 6.64 -10.45
N ARG A 638 12.77 5.37 -10.08
CA ARG A 638 13.05 4.26 -11.00
C ARG A 638 12.04 3.16 -10.77
N LEU A 639 11.60 2.50 -11.85
CA LEU A 639 10.62 1.43 -11.75
C LEU A 639 11.13 0.30 -10.83
N PRO A 640 10.39 -0.04 -9.77
CA PRO A 640 10.72 -1.16 -8.91
C PRO A 640 10.12 -2.47 -9.40
N VAL A 641 9.45 -2.41 -10.56
CA VAL A 641 8.73 -3.53 -11.19
C VAL A 641 8.77 -3.36 -12.70
N SER A 642 8.90 -4.46 -13.44
CA SER A 642 8.80 -4.48 -14.89
C SER A 642 7.36 -4.21 -15.34
N PHE A 643 7.21 -3.43 -16.41
CA PHE A 643 5.91 -3.22 -17.07
C PHE A 643 5.83 -4.15 -18.29
N PRO A 644 5.04 -5.21 -18.26
CA PRO A 644 4.87 -6.08 -19.42
C PRO A 644 4.16 -5.34 -20.55
N VAL A 645 4.35 -5.82 -21.79
CA VAL A 645 3.55 -5.33 -22.93
C VAL A 645 2.11 -5.83 -22.78
N ARG A 646 1.93 -7.07 -22.32
CA ARG A 646 0.64 -7.69 -21.99
C ARG A 646 0.81 -8.55 -20.74
N ALA A 647 -0.26 -8.76 -19.99
CA ALA A 647 -0.21 -9.56 -18.75
C ALA A 647 0.39 -10.97 -18.98
N GLU A 648 0.06 -11.60 -20.12
CA GLU A 648 0.50 -12.95 -20.47
C GLU A 648 2.01 -13.06 -20.77
N ASP A 649 2.68 -11.92 -20.99
CA ASP A 649 4.13 -11.91 -21.27
C ASP A 649 4.96 -12.02 -19.97
N GLY A 650 4.33 -12.04 -18.80
CA GLY A 650 4.99 -12.16 -17.49
C GLY A 650 5.39 -13.60 -17.13
N PRO A 651 6.12 -13.77 -16.01
CA PRO A 651 6.59 -15.08 -15.55
C PRO A 651 5.47 -16.08 -15.25
N THR A 652 4.31 -15.60 -14.82
CA THR A 652 3.13 -16.47 -14.59
C THR A 652 2.36 -16.76 -15.89
N GLY A 653 2.58 -15.96 -16.94
CA GLY A 653 2.00 -16.12 -18.26
C GLY A 653 0.47 -16.26 -18.23
N SER A 654 -0.05 -17.15 -19.07
CA SER A 654 -1.47 -17.54 -19.10
C SER A 654 -1.74 -18.88 -18.42
N ASP A 655 -0.77 -19.45 -17.69
CA ASP A 655 -0.94 -20.73 -16.99
C ASP A 655 -1.71 -20.49 -15.68
N THR A 656 -2.96 -20.94 -15.68
CA THR A 656 -3.83 -20.80 -14.51
C THR A 656 -3.35 -21.53 -13.27
N ARG A 657 -2.45 -22.49 -13.38
CA ARG A 657 -1.81 -23.15 -12.22
C ARG A 657 -0.85 -22.20 -11.52
N LEU A 658 -0.15 -21.33 -12.30
CA LEU A 658 0.77 -20.33 -11.77
C LEU A 658 0.04 -19.10 -11.27
N TYR A 659 -1.08 -18.71 -11.91
CA TYR A 659 -1.95 -17.62 -11.49
C TYR A 659 -3.30 -17.70 -12.19
N PRO A 660 -4.44 -17.59 -11.46
CA PRO A 660 -4.57 -17.37 -10.03
C PRO A 660 -4.52 -18.63 -9.16
N GLY A 661 -4.30 -19.81 -9.74
CA GLY A 661 -4.32 -21.11 -9.08
C GLY A 661 -5.51 -21.97 -9.53
N VAL A 662 -5.44 -23.27 -9.23
CA VAL A 662 -6.45 -24.25 -9.60
C VAL A 662 -6.71 -25.19 -8.41
N ASN A 663 -7.98 -25.47 -8.10
CA ASN A 663 -8.38 -26.38 -7.03
C ASN A 663 -7.83 -26.03 -5.63
N GLY A 664 -7.68 -24.74 -5.33
CA GLY A 664 -7.18 -24.27 -4.03
C GLY A 664 -5.66 -24.33 -3.88
N GLU A 665 -4.92 -24.53 -4.96
CA GLU A 665 -3.47 -24.51 -5.01
C GLU A 665 -2.97 -23.53 -6.09
N VAL A 666 -1.90 -22.81 -5.80
CA VAL A 666 -1.16 -21.95 -6.73
C VAL A 666 0.30 -22.40 -6.77
N SER A 667 0.79 -22.76 -7.95
CA SER A 667 2.16 -23.26 -8.14
C SER A 667 3.13 -22.12 -8.38
N TYR A 668 4.31 -22.19 -7.77
CA TYR A 668 5.41 -21.23 -7.93
C TYR A 668 6.52 -21.86 -8.83
N GLU A 669 6.10 -22.53 -9.93
CA GLU A 669 7.02 -23.22 -10.85
C GLU A 669 7.95 -22.27 -11.64
N GLU A 670 7.67 -20.98 -11.71
CA GLU A 670 8.61 -19.99 -12.23
C GLU A 670 9.89 -19.90 -11.39
N GLY A 671 9.85 -20.39 -10.17
CA GLY A 671 11.00 -20.46 -9.29
C GLY A 671 11.60 -19.09 -8.99
N VAL A 672 12.93 -18.97 -9.12
CA VAL A 672 13.64 -17.69 -8.88
C VAL A 672 13.48 -16.68 -10.03
N LEU A 673 12.76 -17.03 -11.11
CA LEU A 673 12.55 -16.18 -12.28
C LEU A 673 11.32 -15.29 -12.12
N VAL A 674 11.32 -14.41 -11.11
CA VAL A 674 10.27 -13.42 -10.87
C VAL A 674 10.67 -12.07 -11.47
N GLY A 675 9.70 -11.36 -12.05
CA GLY A 675 9.89 -10.00 -12.59
C GLY A 675 10.98 -9.94 -13.66
N TYR A 676 11.88 -8.95 -13.58
CA TYR A 676 12.97 -8.74 -14.56
C TYR A 676 13.89 -9.94 -14.70
N ARG A 677 14.05 -10.76 -13.65
CA ARG A 677 14.86 -11.98 -13.70
C ARG A 677 14.37 -12.93 -14.79
N TYR A 678 13.04 -13.03 -14.96
CA TYR A 678 12.43 -13.76 -16.06
C TYR A 678 12.71 -13.10 -17.40
N TYR A 679 12.34 -11.81 -17.55
CA TYR A 679 12.46 -11.09 -18.82
C TYR A 679 13.90 -11.09 -19.38
N GLU A 680 14.89 -10.90 -18.51
CA GLU A 680 16.29 -10.89 -18.92
C GLU A 680 16.79 -12.30 -19.27
N THR A 681 16.35 -13.34 -18.55
CA THR A 681 16.76 -14.74 -18.81
C THR A 681 16.17 -15.26 -20.12
N VAL A 682 14.90 -14.99 -20.40
CA VAL A 682 14.26 -15.44 -21.64
C VAL A 682 14.51 -14.50 -22.82
N GLY A 683 15.13 -13.34 -22.60
CA GLY A 683 15.44 -12.35 -23.64
C GLY A 683 14.21 -11.60 -24.18
N MET A 684 13.10 -11.58 -23.43
CA MET A 684 11.88 -10.86 -23.79
C MET A 684 11.93 -9.42 -23.32
N ALA A 685 11.57 -8.46 -24.19
CA ALA A 685 11.53 -7.05 -23.79
C ALA A 685 10.17 -6.68 -23.18
N PRO A 686 10.12 -6.21 -21.93
CA PRO A 686 8.93 -5.56 -21.40
C PRO A 686 8.71 -4.17 -22.03
N ALA A 687 7.54 -3.58 -21.84
CA ALA A 687 7.28 -2.20 -22.27
C ALA A 687 8.24 -1.22 -21.56
N PHE A 688 8.42 -1.38 -20.24
CA PHE A 688 9.46 -0.69 -19.48
C PHE A 688 10.13 -1.70 -18.53
N CYS A 689 11.45 -1.72 -18.54
CA CYS A 689 12.21 -2.68 -17.75
C CYS A 689 12.36 -2.23 -16.28
N PHE A 690 12.66 -3.15 -15.39
CA PHE A 690 13.04 -2.88 -14.02
C PHE A 690 14.19 -1.87 -13.93
N GLY A 691 14.09 -0.94 -13.02
CA GLY A 691 15.06 0.13 -12.82
C GLY A 691 14.97 1.28 -13.83
N HIS A 692 14.07 1.22 -14.84
CA HIS A 692 13.91 2.29 -15.83
C HIS A 692 13.35 3.56 -15.20
N GLY A 693 13.85 4.70 -15.66
CA GLY A 693 13.39 6.04 -15.35
C GLY A 693 14.38 7.08 -15.84
N LEU A 694 13.85 8.18 -16.39
CA LEU A 694 14.62 9.29 -16.93
C LEU A 694 14.87 10.37 -15.87
N SER A 695 15.71 11.34 -16.21
CA SER A 695 16.07 12.53 -15.45
C SER A 695 15.94 13.76 -16.35
N TYR A 696 15.82 14.94 -15.76
CA TYR A 696 15.94 16.21 -16.50
C TYR A 696 17.40 16.57 -16.81
N GLY A 697 18.37 15.95 -16.13
CA GLY A 697 19.80 16.07 -16.42
C GLY A 697 20.25 15.07 -17.51
N ASP A 698 21.27 15.45 -18.25
CA ASP A 698 21.95 14.57 -19.23
C ASP A 698 23.17 13.91 -18.55
N ILE A 699 22.93 12.80 -17.83
CA ILE A 699 23.93 12.14 -17.01
C ILE A 699 24.61 11.01 -17.77
N VAL A 700 25.94 11.09 -17.88
CA VAL A 700 26.79 10.11 -18.54
C VAL A 700 27.66 9.40 -17.51
N TYR A 701 27.77 8.07 -17.67
CA TYR A 701 28.72 7.21 -16.95
C TYR A 701 30.07 7.35 -17.64
N ASP A 702 30.93 8.24 -17.13
CA ASP A 702 32.18 8.64 -17.75
C ASP A 702 33.29 7.58 -17.56
N GLU A 703 33.34 7.00 -16.36
CA GLU A 703 34.30 5.95 -16.01
C GLU A 703 33.63 4.93 -15.08
N VAL A 704 33.83 3.65 -15.37
CA VAL A 704 33.38 2.54 -14.51
C VAL A 704 34.60 1.65 -14.24
N ASP A 705 34.97 1.53 -12.99
CA ASP A 705 36.05 0.67 -12.52
C ASP A 705 35.51 -0.39 -11.54
N VAL A 706 35.88 -1.64 -11.75
CA VAL A 706 35.54 -2.74 -10.85
C VAL A 706 36.80 -3.47 -10.47
N THR A 707 37.16 -3.39 -9.20
CA THR A 707 38.37 -4.02 -8.64
C THR A 707 37.99 -4.98 -7.53
N SER A 708 38.18 -6.25 -7.74
CA SER A 708 37.76 -7.33 -6.84
C SER A 708 36.26 -7.27 -6.56
N ASN A 709 35.85 -6.69 -5.44
CA ASN A 709 34.47 -6.52 -5.01
C ASN A 709 34.00 -5.07 -4.93
N LYS A 710 34.88 -4.09 -5.32
CA LYS A 710 34.51 -2.67 -5.31
C LYS A 710 34.16 -2.18 -6.70
N VAL A 711 32.99 -1.56 -6.79
CA VAL A 711 32.49 -0.87 -7.98
C VAL A 711 32.62 0.63 -7.75
N ARG A 712 33.27 1.33 -8.67
CA ARG A 712 33.42 2.78 -8.67
C ARG A 712 32.89 3.33 -9.99
N VAL A 713 32.01 4.32 -9.92
CA VAL A 713 31.41 4.95 -11.10
C VAL A 713 31.57 6.45 -11.01
N ARG A 714 32.17 7.05 -12.04
CA ARG A 714 32.24 8.49 -12.21
C ARG A 714 31.12 8.94 -13.14
N LEU A 715 30.32 9.90 -12.67
CA LEU A 715 29.19 10.47 -13.39
C LEU A 715 29.46 11.92 -13.78
N VAL A 716 29.03 12.30 -14.98
CA VAL A 716 29.12 13.66 -15.50
C VAL A 716 27.78 14.07 -16.04
N ASN A 717 27.27 15.20 -15.61
CA ASN A 717 26.08 15.80 -16.17
C ASN A 717 26.48 16.79 -17.29
N LYS A 718 26.05 16.50 -18.52
CA LYS A 718 26.30 17.34 -19.71
C LYS A 718 25.17 18.34 -19.97
N GLY A 719 24.07 18.21 -19.23
CA GLY A 719 22.93 19.11 -19.30
C GLY A 719 23.19 20.45 -18.60
N ASP A 720 22.19 21.27 -18.56
CA ASP A 720 22.18 22.59 -17.91
C ASP A 720 21.43 22.61 -16.55
N ARG A 721 20.85 21.48 -16.15
CA ARG A 721 20.11 21.30 -14.91
C ARG A 721 20.72 20.17 -14.08
N THR A 722 20.64 20.27 -12.77
CA THR A 722 20.92 19.12 -11.89
C THR A 722 20.02 17.97 -12.27
N GLY A 723 20.58 16.77 -12.35
CA GLY A 723 19.85 15.54 -12.59
C GLY A 723 20.19 14.48 -11.55
N THR A 724 19.34 13.47 -11.41
CA THR A 724 19.54 12.37 -10.45
C THR A 724 19.81 11.05 -11.18
N ALA A 725 20.96 10.45 -10.88
CA ALA A 725 21.31 9.10 -11.29
C ALA A 725 20.94 8.08 -10.19
N VAL A 726 20.48 6.91 -10.62
CA VAL A 726 20.48 5.69 -9.79
C VAL A 726 21.41 4.71 -10.49
N VAL A 727 22.61 4.59 -9.97
CA VAL A 727 23.59 3.61 -10.44
C VAL A 727 23.17 2.25 -9.93
N GLN A 728 22.87 1.31 -10.82
CA GLN A 728 22.40 -0.03 -10.51
C GLN A 728 23.50 -1.04 -10.83
N ILE A 729 23.74 -1.95 -9.91
CA ILE A 729 24.83 -2.93 -9.98
C ILE A 729 24.21 -4.31 -9.94
N TYR A 730 24.41 -5.09 -11.00
CA TYR A 730 23.90 -6.45 -11.13
C TYR A 730 25.07 -7.42 -11.20
N VAL A 731 24.82 -8.64 -10.76
CA VAL A 731 25.75 -9.77 -10.85
C VAL A 731 25.18 -10.85 -11.75
N ARG A 732 25.98 -11.35 -12.69
CA ARG A 732 25.69 -12.48 -13.54
C ARG A 732 26.67 -13.61 -13.21
N ALA A 733 26.16 -14.79 -12.87
CA ALA A 733 26.98 -15.98 -12.68
C ALA A 733 27.25 -16.65 -14.03
N LEU A 734 28.52 -16.92 -14.36
CA LEU A 734 28.92 -17.61 -15.57
C LEU A 734 29.13 -19.13 -15.34
N ASP A 735 29.57 -19.48 -14.14
CA ASP A 735 29.83 -20.85 -13.71
C ASP A 735 29.05 -21.13 -12.41
N SER A 736 27.74 -21.40 -12.53
CA SER A 736 26.90 -21.69 -11.37
C SER A 736 26.58 -23.19 -11.27
N PRO A 737 26.61 -23.77 -10.06
CA PRO A 737 26.19 -25.16 -9.84
C PRO A 737 24.68 -25.37 -9.90
N VAL A 738 23.92 -24.29 -9.93
CA VAL A 738 22.45 -24.25 -10.00
C VAL A 738 22.02 -23.27 -11.09
N ASP A 739 20.82 -23.45 -11.64
CA ASP A 739 20.25 -22.51 -12.59
C ASP A 739 20.02 -21.16 -11.92
N ARG A 740 20.56 -20.08 -12.48
CA ARG A 740 20.39 -18.70 -11.98
C ARG A 740 19.80 -17.81 -13.05
N PRO A 741 19.12 -16.70 -12.64
CA PRO A 741 18.71 -15.66 -13.57
C PRO A 741 19.92 -15.09 -14.35
N ASP A 742 19.66 -14.53 -15.54
CA ASP A 742 20.71 -13.85 -16.33
C ASP A 742 21.45 -12.80 -15.48
N ARG A 743 20.73 -12.07 -14.65
CA ARG A 743 21.30 -11.08 -13.71
C ARG A 743 20.44 -10.91 -12.47
N GLU A 744 21.09 -10.49 -11.38
CA GLU A 744 20.46 -10.23 -10.08
C GLU A 744 20.96 -8.91 -9.53
N LEU A 745 20.07 -8.04 -9.04
CA LEU A 745 20.45 -6.78 -8.41
C LEU A 745 21.26 -7.07 -7.15
N ALA A 746 22.43 -6.47 -7.05
CA ALA A 746 23.38 -6.65 -5.93
C ALA A 746 23.78 -5.33 -5.26
N GLY A 747 23.38 -4.21 -5.84
CA GLY A 747 23.66 -2.91 -5.27
C GLY A 747 23.04 -1.76 -6.06
N PHE A 748 22.87 -0.62 -5.40
CA PHE A 748 22.47 0.61 -6.06
C PHE A 748 22.91 1.85 -5.26
N VAL A 749 23.14 2.96 -5.96
CA VAL A 749 23.44 4.25 -5.34
C VAL A 749 22.66 5.33 -6.07
N LYS A 750 21.86 6.11 -5.33
CA LYS A 750 21.17 7.28 -5.84
C LYS A 750 21.99 8.53 -5.54
N VAL A 751 22.21 9.38 -6.55
CA VAL A 751 23.03 10.59 -6.39
C VAL A 751 22.56 11.70 -7.32
N ALA A 752 22.49 12.93 -6.79
CA ALA A 752 22.31 14.14 -7.60
C ALA A 752 23.63 14.51 -8.27
N VAL A 753 23.57 14.86 -9.57
CA VAL A 753 24.74 15.24 -10.37
C VAL A 753 24.51 16.63 -10.95
N ASP A 754 25.25 17.61 -10.43
CA ASP A 754 25.19 18.99 -10.89
C ASP A 754 25.87 19.14 -12.26
N PRO A 755 25.41 20.09 -13.10
CA PRO A 755 26.17 20.49 -14.29
C PRO A 755 27.61 20.86 -13.92
N VAL A 756 28.56 20.48 -14.76
CA VAL A 756 30.01 20.78 -14.64
C VAL A 756 30.74 20.18 -13.44
N LYS A 757 30.04 19.56 -12.49
CA LYS A 757 30.70 18.92 -11.33
C LYS A 757 30.53 17.39 -11.41
N PRO A 758 31.61 16.64 -11.73
CA PRO A 758 31.54 15.18 -11.68
C PRO A 758 31.26 14.67 -10.26
N GLU A 759 30.44 13.65 -10.16
CA GLU A 759 30.23 12.91 -8.92
C GLU A 759 30.80 11.50 -9.07
N THR A 760 31.31 10.95 -7.98
CA THR A 760 31.83 9.58 -7.94
C THR A 760 31.12 8.80 -6.86
N VAL A 761 30.52 7.69 -7.25
CA VAL A 761 29.85 6.76 -6.33
C VAL A 761 30.67 5.48 -6.21
N GLU A 762 30.60 4.87 -5.04
CA GLU A 762 31.27 3.60 -4.74
C GLU A 762 30.26 2.63 -4.11
N TRP A 763 30.40 1.35 -4.45
CA TRP A 763 29.66 0.26 -3.85
C TRP A 763 30.58 -0.93 -3.61
N GLU A 764 30.40 -1.62 -2.48
CA GLU A 764 31.14 -2.84 -2.16
C GLU A 764 30.19 -4.03 -2.25
N LEU A 765 30.52 -4.98 -3.14
CA LEU A 765 29.84 -6.25 -3.25
C LEU A 765 30.33 -7.17 -2.13
N ASP A 766 29.40 -7.64 -1.33
CA ASP A 766 29.66 -8.63 -0.29
C ASP A 766 29.35 -10.06 -0.80
N ALA A 767 29.51 -11.03 0.05
CA ALA A 767 29.23 -12.42 -0.28
C ALA A 767 27.76 -12.70 -0.64
N ALA A 768 26.84 -11.86 -0.14
CA ALA A 768 25.42 -11.99 -0.45
C ALA A 768 25.11 -11.80 -1.93
N ALA A 769 25.94 -11.01 -2.65
CA ALA A 769 25.82 -10.82 -4.10
C ALA A 769 26.09 -12.09 -4.93
N PHE A 770 26.74 -13.08 -4.35
CA PHE A 770 27.22 -14.30 -5.04
C PHE A 770 26.57 -15.59 -4.51
N ARG A 771 25.70 -15.49 -3.52
CA ARG A 771 25.10 -16.63 -2.82
C ARG A 771 23.87 -17.18 -3.57
N HIS A 772 23.58 -18.44 -3.28
CA HIS A 772 22.31 -19.10 -3.58
C HIS A 772 21.94 -20.00 -2.39
N TRP A 773 20.68 -20.42 -2.31
CA TRP A 773 20.24 -21.34 -1.28
C TRP A 773 20.59 -22.79 -1.67
N ASP A 774 21.38 -23.46 -0.84
CA ASP A 774 21.72 -24.87 -1.00
C ASP A 774 20.76 -25.72 -0.16
N VAL A 775 19.79 -26.33 -0.83
CA VAL A 775 18.75 -27.18 -0.22
C VAL A 775 19.37 -28.35 0.56
N SER A 776 20.51 -28.89 0.10
CA SER A 776 21.18 -30.02 0.77
C SER A 776 21.83 -29.63 2.10
N LYS A 777 22.26 -28.36 2.22
CA LYS A 777 22.87 -27.79 3.42
C LYS A 777 21.88 -27.02 4.29
N LYS A 778 20.68 -26.77 3.76
CA LYS A 778 19.66 -25.87 4.37
C LYS A 778 20.25 -24.51 4.76
N GLY A 779 20.96 -23.91 3.80
CA GLY A 779 21.63 -22.64 4.07
C GLY A 779 22.20 -21.95 2.84
N TRP A 780 22.54 -20.68 3.01
CA TRP A 780 23.18 -19.87 1.99
C TRP A 780 24.58 -20.38 1.67
N THR A 781 24.91 -20.49 0.39
CA THR A 781 26.21 -20.89 -0.10
C THR A 781 26.69 -19.90 -1.16
N SER A 782 27.91 -19.39 -1.01
CA SER A 782 28.59 -18.55 -2.00
C SER A 782 29.55 -19.42 -2.82
N SER A 783 29.26 -19.62 -4.10
CA SER A 783 30.07 -20.45 -4.99
C SER A 783 31.22 -19.66 -5.58
N ALA A 784 32.44 -20.21 -5.44
CA ALA A 784 33.61 -19.71 -6.20
C ALA A 784 33.39 -19.93 -7.70
N GLY A 785 33.81 -18.99 -8.54
CA GLY A 785 33.63 -19.08 -9.98
C GLY A 785 33.79 -17.74 -10.69
N ARG A 786 33.52 -17.76 -12.00
CA ARG A 786 33.51 -16.57 -12.83
C ARG A 786 32.15 -15.89 -12.80
N TYR A 787 32.18 -14.58 -12.64
CA TYR A 787 31.01 -13.73 -12.64
C TYR A 787 31.26 -12.51 -13.52
N GLU A 788 30.19 -11.83 -13.89
CA GLU A 788 30.21 -10.50 -14.47
C GLU A 788 29.48 -9.53 -13.56
N VAL A 789 30.10 -8.38 -13.32
CA VAL A 789 29.46 -7.23 -12.69
C VAL A 789 28.97 -6.31 -13.81
N LEU A 790 27.65 -6.12 -13.83
CA LEU A 790 27.00 -5.26 -14.82
C LEU A 790 26.59 -3.96 -14.12
N VAL A 791 27.07 -2.83 -14.61
CA VAL A 791 26.75 -1.51 -14.07
C VAL A 791 25.88 -0.77 -15.08
N GLY A 792 24.71 -0.30 -14.64
CA GLY A 792 23.77 0.32 -15.56
C GLY A 792 22.85 1.34 -14.91
N ALA A 793 21.96 1.91 -15.72
CA ALA A 793 20.88 2.81 -15.32
C ALA A 793 19.53 2.07 -15.19
N SER A 794 19.47 0.82 -15.67
CA SER A 794 18.33 -0.10 -15.50
C SER A 794 18.79 -1.53 -15.76
N SER A 795 17.92 -2.53 -15.61
CA SER A 795 18.25 -3.93 -15.94
C SER A 795 18.67 -4.14 -17.39
N ARG A 796 18.27 -3.24 -18.32
CA ARG A 796 18.60 -3.30 -19.75
C ARG A 796 19.56 -2.22 -20.22
N ASP A 797 19.62 -1.09 -19.57
CA ASP A 797 20.55 -0.02 -19.90
C ASP A 797 21.88 -0.23 -19.16
N ILE A 798 22.62 -1.28 -19.59
CA ILE A 798 23.93 -1.63 -19.04
C ILE A 798 25.02 -0.80 -19.71
N ARG A 799 25.76 -0.05 -18.92
CA ARG A 799 26.84 0.88 -19.34
C ARG A 799 28.21 0.24 -19.32
N ALA A 800 28.43 -0.72 -18.44
CA ALA A 800 29.66 -1.51 -18.37
C ALA A 800 29.39 -2.93 -17.91
N THR A 801 30.17 -3.87 -18.43
CA THR A 801 30.20 -5.28 -18.00
C THR A 801 31.66 -5.66 -17.74
N VAL A 802 31.96 -6.01 -16.50
CA VAL A 802 33.32 -6.33 -16.07
C VAL A 802 33.37 -7.73 -15.49
N PRO A 803 34.18 -8.63 -16.09
CA PRO A 803 34.36 -9.98 -15.56
C PRO A 803 35.18 -9.93 -14.25
N ILE A 804 34.75 -10.73 -13.29
CA ILE A 804 35.46 -10.91 -12.02
C ILE A 804 35.54 -12.40 -11.69
N GLU A 805 36.52 -12.76 -10.86
CA GLU A 805 36.63 -14.07 -10.25
C GLU A 805 36.32 -13.94 -8.76
N TRP A 806 35.27 -14.63 -8.31
CA TRP A 806 34.91 -14.72 -6.90
C TRP A 806 35.52 -15.97 -6.30
N LEU A 807 36.28 -15.84 -5.24
CA LEU A 807 37.02 -16.97 -4.64
C LEU A 807 36.18 -17.80 -3.67
N GLY A 808 34.93 -17.43 -3.46
CA GLY A 808 34.08 -18.02 -2.41
C GLY A 808 34.40 -17.44 -1.02
N GLU A 809 33.50 -17.63 -0.08
CA GLU A 809 33.81 -17.42 1.32
C GLU A 809 34.63 -18.59 1.85
N ALA A 810 35.67 -18.30 2.63
CA ALA A 810 36.29 -19.33 3.47
C ALA A 810 35.20 -19.82 4.45
N THR A 811 34.82 -21.08 4.35
CA THR A 811 33.91 -21.72 5.33
C THR A 811 34.49 -21.56 6.72
N HIS A 812 33.91 -20.65 7.51
CA HIS A 812 34.19 -20.53 8.94
C HIS A 812 33.18 -21.34 9.77
#